data_e92c5c5321179de0d14d8b6bbf2a29ee
#
_entry.id   e92c5c5321179de0d14d8b6bbf2a29ee
#
_cell.length_a   1.000
_cell.length_b   1.000
_cell.length_c   1.000
_cell.angle_alpha   90.00
_cell.angle_beta   90.00
_cell.angle_gamma   90.00
#
_symmetry.space_group_name_H-M   'P 1'
#
loop_
_entity.id
_entity.type
_entity.pdbx_description
1 polymer ?
#
loop_
_entity_poly.entity_id
_entity_poly.type
_entity_poly.pdbx_seq_one_letter_code
_entity_poly.pdbx_strand_id
1 'polypeptide(L)'
;MRLDSALIALNIRSNSKRSFWYPATGVFGLMVLVSYAPVLIGRVPFPRNLVLRHVAWSEVAGSDSWQPAPEIGDLITSFYPFHALASRAIRERALPLWNPYIMAGAPFQANSQSAMFYPFNSLYYILPVNAAWTISLIIRLFLAAMFMALFVRAIGGSTAGSIVSGLIFSSCGFITAWQGQALGDAAIWLPMICYSVHRLHHDRSFSSIALAGFAFAMPVLAGHPETAFHSAVAGSALALLFWISPDRSGGRAFDRRYLLVFAAAGVLALGLASVQIVPTLEWLGHIGSPFDAPWPALSRHDGQGFFSRDVGSSPNSAGLRIPETAGYIGMFSLLAAPFALFHRHRRYVFFFVAVTLAAAAIAYSVEPIHWIVAHLPMIKSLKNGRLILVASFGIAAMAGLGVSVIENFAEAITPRRRRVAMALLGGAAVVAAFGIFEVHRATLSPVAVTRGPAASLVFLIAGAAVLGSQIRGWFRGRLFPILACALAAFELVSFSYGYTGFSRTADVFPAAPVFEFLSRQGDPATFRVAKSGFPIPVNAGIMYNLHTADGYDICTTWHRFFNNDLTLDRDDGIFFLADKLSQSTDRRLDMLNVKYLVVIAGSPDFEQFTARPDRFAEVYKEGSIAVFENKFVLPRLFAAPQSGIEIIGDTAAQLGRLKDPAFRPERTAILAEEPAGFHRDGNSSAGDGLTTNITLVDSGINASTYHVRTSGPSVLVLSQIYYPGWKATIDGSPVEVHAVDYALSGILSPAGDHTVRFFFDPQSFKIGAALSGISVVVLIGLLLFRYRASATRADRRQPSCV
;
A
#
# COMPACT_ATOMS: atom_id res chain seq x y z
N MET A 1 -19.72 12.58 -34.08
CA MET A 1 -18.79 13.62 -34.57
C MET A 1 -18.06 14.42 -33.45
N ARG A 2 -18.62 14.58 -32.24
CA ARG A 2 -17.99 15.39 -31.17
C ARG A 2 -17.01 14.57 -30.24
N LEU A 3 -17.13 13.24 -30.18
CA LEU A 3 -16.15 12.36 -29.52
C LEU A 3 -14.85 12.22 -30.33
N ASP A 4 -14.92 12.36 -31.66
CA ASP A 4 -13.75 12.28 -32.54
C ASP A 4 -12.72 13.40 -32.29
N SER A 5 -13.16 14.59 -31.86
CA SER A 5 -12.26 15.71 -31.61
C SER A 5 -11.41 15.52 -30.32
N ALA A 6 -11.95 14.89 -29.28
CA ALA A 6 -11.18 14.54 -28.08
C ALA A 6 -10.17 13.43 -28.38
N LEU A 7 -10.49 12.51 -29.28
CA LEU A 7 -9.64 11.44 -29.76
C LEU A 7 -8.57 11.92 -30.76
N ILE A 8 -8.82 12.99 -31.56
CA ILE A 8 -7.82 13.62 -32.44
C ILE A 8 -6.63 14.19 -31.64
N ALA A 9 -6.88 14.52 -30.38
CA ALA A 9 -5.84 14.95 -29.46
C ALA A 9 -4.80 13.87 -29.14
N LEU A 10 -5.07 12.61 -29.38
CA LEU A 10 -4.13 11.50 -29.21
C LEU A 10 -3.20 11.29 -30.43
N ASN A 11 -3.31 12.10 -31.45
CA ASN A 11 -2.48 12.11 -32.68
C ASN A 11 -2.37 10.75 -33.41
N ILE A 12 -3.47 9.99 -33.41
CA ILE A 12 -3.60 8.71 -34.09
C ILE A 12 -4.64 8.89 -35.20
N ARG A 13 -4.34 8.62 -36.46
CA ARG A 13 -5.27 8.74 -37.60
C ARG A 13 -6.48 7.80 -37.44
N SER A 14 -7.71 8.22 -37.80
CA SER A 14 -9.01 7.59 -37.48
C SER A 14 -9.15 6.09 -37.78
N ASN A 15 -8.60 5.59 -38.89
CA ASN A 15 -8.65 4.16 -39.21
C ASN A 15 -7.68 3.27 -38.43
N SER A 16 -6.53 3.80 -37.99
CA SER A 16 -5.58 3.03 -37.16
C SER A 16 -6.01 2.95 -35.70
N LYS A 17 -6.95 3.81 -35.26
CA LYS A 17 -7.47 3.85 -33.87
C LYS A 17 -8.41 2.69 -33.59
N ARG A 18 -9.40 2.47 -34.43
CA ARG A 18 -10.33 1.34 -34.27
C ARG A 18 -9.60 -0.01 -34.27
N SER A 19 -8.52 -0.14 -35.02
CA SER A 19 -7.73 -1.37 -35.09
C SER A 19 -6.93 -1.71 -33.84
N PHE A 20 -6.69 -0.76 -32.90
CA PHE A 20 -5.99 -1.01 -31.63
C PHE A 20 -6.96 -1.15 -30.45
N TRP A 21 -7.92 -0.21 -30.30
CA TRP A 21 -8.74 -0.17 -29.07
C TRP A 21 -9.62 -1.41 -28.90
N TYR A 22 -10.32 -1.86 -29.96
CA TYR A 22 -11.20 -3.01 -29.84
C TYR A 22 -10.47 -4.31 -29.45
N PRO A 23 -9.38 -4.72 -30.16
CA PRO A 23 -8.67 -5.94 -29.76
C PRO A 23 -8.00 -5.80 -28.39
N ALA A 24 -7.44 -4.64 -28.02
CA ALA A 24 -6.83 -4.44 -26.70
C ALA A 24 -7.87 -4.55 -25.60
N THR A 25 -9.00 -3.84 -25.70
CA THR A 25 -10.08 -3.91 -24.71
C THR A 25 -10.67 -5.32 -24.63
N GLY A 26 -10.85 -6.00 -25.76
CA GLY A 26 -11.39 -7.37 -25.81
C GLY A 26 -10.46 -8.37 -25.13
N VAL A 27 -9.16 -8.34 -25.45
CA VAL A 27 -8.15 -9.25 -24.85
C VAL A 27 -7.99 -8.98 -23.35
N PHE A 28 -7.88 -7.71 -22.93
CA PHE A 28 -7.74 -7.38 -21.52
C PHE A 28 -9.02 -7.62 -20.73
N GLY A 29 -10.20 -7.41 -21.32
CA GLY A 29 -11.47 -7.78 -20.73
C GLY A 29 -11.61 -9.29 -20.52
N LEU A 30 -11.19 -10.10 -21.50
CA LEU A 30 -11.15 -11.56 -21.38
C LEU A 30 -10.14 -12.00 -20.31
N MET A 31 -8.96 -11.41 -20.27
CA MET A 31 -7.96 -11.66 -19.23
C MET A 31 -8.55 -11.44 -17.84
N VAL A 32 -9.20 -10.29 -17.61
CA VAL A 32 -9.85 -9.97 -16.34
C VAL A 32 -10.96 -10.97 -16.01
N LEU A 33 -11.81 -11.29 -16.98
CA LEU A 33 -12.90 -12.24 -16.82
C LEU A 33 -12.38 -13.62 -16.38
N VAL A 34 -11.31 -14.10 -17.00
CA VAL A 34 -10.69 -15.39 -16.65
C VAL A 34 -10.01 -15.32 -15.28
N SER A 35 -9.24 -14.25 -15.00
CA SER A 35 -8.52 -14.10 -13.73
C SER A 35 -9.46 -14.01 -12.53
N TYR A 36 -10.65 -13.43 -12.71
CA TYR A 36 -11.65 -13.24 -11.64
C TYR A 36 -12.93 -14.07 -11.88
N ALA A 37 -12.87 -15.14 -12.68
CA ALA A 37 -14.01 -16.00 -12.97
C ALA A 37 -14.79 -16.50 -11.71
N PRO A 38 -14.13 -16.84 -10.57
CA PRO A 38 -14.85 -17.24 -9.36
C PRO A 38 -15.80 -16.19 -8.78
N VAL A 39 -15.62 -14.90 -9.14
CA VAL A 39 -16.54 -13.82 -8.73
C VAL A 39 -17.94 -14.04 -9.33
N LEU A 40 -18.04 -14.63 -10.53
CA LEU A 40 -19.33 -14.90 -11.20
C LEU A 40 -20.20 -15.90 -10.41
N ILE A 41 -19.60 -16.70 -9.53
CA ILE A 41 -20.27 -17.65 -8.64
C ILE A 41 -20.28 -17.15 -7.17
N GLY A 42 -20.19 -15.82 -6.96
CA GLY A 42 -20.33 -15.18 -5.65
C GLY A 42 -19.09 -15.26 -4.75
N ARG A 43 -17.90 -15.57 -5.29
CA ARG A 43 -16.66 -15.55 -4.52
C ARG A 43 -16.05 -14.14 -4.50
N VAL A 44 -15.35 -13.82 -3.41
CA VAL A 44 -14.59 -12.59 -3.24
C VAL A 44 -13.09 -12.91 -3.39
N PRO A 45 -12.29 -12.14 -4.13
CA PRO A 45 -10.84 -12.34 -4.22
C PRO A 45 -10.17 -11.93 -2.91
N PHE A 46 -10.19 -12.84 -1.94
CA PHE A 46 -9.70 -12.63 -0.57
C PHE A 46 -9.02 -13.91 -0.04
N PRO A 47 -7.87 -13.83 0.65
CA PRO A 47 -7.06 -14.99 1.03
C PRO A 47 -7.62 -15.72 2.25
N ARG A 48 -8.55 -16.64 2.07
CA ARG A 48 -9.18 -17.43 3.12
C ARG A 48 -8.18 -18.19 4.00
N ASN A 49 -7.12 -18.74 3.43
CA ASN A 49 -6.11 -19.50 4.17
C ASN A 49 -5.39 -18.65 5.24
N LEU A 50 -5.26 -17.34 5.03
CA LEU A 50 -4.67 -16.43 6.01
C LEU A 50 -5.66 -16.13 7.16
N VAL A 51 -6.95 -16.00 6.85
CA VAL A 51 -8.00 -15.88 7.85
C VAL A 51 -7.99 -17.10 8.78
N LEU A 52 -7.92 -18.31 8.21
CA LEU A 52 -7.96 -19.56 8.96
C LEU A 52 -6.71 -19.89 9.80
N ARG A 53 -5.64 -19.10 9.71
CA ARG A 53 -4.48 -19.24 10.61
C ARG A 53 -4.76 -18.76 12.03
N HIS A 54 -5.80 -17.95 12.22
CA HIS A 54 -6.18 -17.42 13.52
C HIS A 54 -7.19 -18.33 14.17
N VAL A 55 -6.91 -18.71 15.42
CA VAL A 55 -7.65 -19.74 16.15
C VAL A 55 -9.15 -19.43 16.21
N ALA A 56 -9.53 -18.19 16.53
CA ALA A 56 -10.94 -17.79 16.61
C ALA A 56 -11.73 -18.00 15.32
N TRP A 57 -11.08 -17.96 14.16
CA TRP A 57 -11.73 -18.16 12.87
C TRP A 57 -11.59 -19.58 12.33
N SER A 58 -10.49 -20.28 12.65
CA SER A 58 -10.29 -21.67 12.24
C SER A 58 -11.35 -22.61 12.83
N GLU A 59 -11.85 -22.30 14.01
CA GLU A 59 -12.88 -23.08 14.70
C GLU A 59 -14.29 -22.94 14.10
N VAL A 60 -14.58 -21.78 13.47
CA VAL A 60 -15.91 -21.49 12.89
C VAL A 60 -15.98 -21.69 11.37
N ALA A 61 -14.85 -21.72 10.70
CA ALA A 61 -14.81 -21.81 9.25
C ALA A 61 -14.86 -23.28 8.78
N GLY A 62 -15.82 -23.61 7.93
CA GLY A 62 -15.98 -24.94 7.35
C GLY A 62 -14.78 -25.42 6.52
N SER A 63 -14.73 -26.74 6.22
CA SER A 63 -13.62 -27.49 5.63
C SER A 63 -13.36 -27.29 4.13
N ASP A 64 -13.81 -26.23 3.49
CA ASP A 64 -13.58 -25.99 2.06
C ASP A 64 -12.09 -25.86 1.73
N SER A 65 -11.57 -26.78 0.94
CA SER A 65 -10.16 -26.85 0.50
C SER A 65 -9.93 -25.96 -0.72
N TRP A 66 -9.60 -24.68 -0.54
CA TRP A 66 -9.08 -23.84 -1.61
C TRP A 66 -7.56 -23.70 -1.53
N GLN A 67 -6.93 -23.43 -2.71
CA GLN A 67 -5.47 -23.33 -2.79
C GLN A 67 -4.92 -22.24 -1.88
N PRO A 68 -3.79 -22.45 -1.21
CA PRO A 68 -3.18 -21.45 -0.35
C PRO A 68 -2.76 -20.24 -1.18
N ALA A 69 -3.23 -19.05 -0.79
CA ALA A 69 -2.70 -17.78 -1.27
C ALA A 69 -1.29 -17.55 -0.68
N PRO A 70 -0.46 -16.71 -1.31
CA PRO A 70 0.82 -16.28 -0.75
C PRO A 70 0.64 -15.61 0.62
N GLU A 71 1.68 -15.60 1.43
CA GLU A 71 1.71 -14.86 2.70
C GLU A 71 1.69 -13.35 2.48
N ILE A 72 0.49 -12.80 2.32
CA ILE A 72 0.27 -11.37 2.23
C ILE A 72 -0.63 -10.97 3.40
N GLY A 73 -0.10 -11.10 4.62
CA GLY A 73 -0.83 -10.83 5.88
C GLY A 73 -1.47 -9.45 5.91
N ASP A 74 -0.81 -8.45 5.32
CA ASP A 74 -1.28 -7.06 5.27
C ASP A 74 -2.67 -6.88 4.63
N LEU A 75 -3.11 -7.82 3.78
CA LEU A 75 -4.46 -7.77 3.21
C LEU A 75 -5.55 -7.87 4.29
N ILE A 76 -5.31 -8.74 5.29
CA ILE A 76 -6.28 -8.98 6.38
C ILE A 76 -6.02 -8.11 7.61
N THR A 77 -4.77 -7.64 7.78
CA THR A 77 -4.40 -6.84 8.96
C THR A 77 -4.52 -5.34 8.73
N SER A 78 -4.38 -4.85 7.49
CA SER A 78 -4.33 -3.42 7.19
C SER A 78 -5.26 -3.02 6.06
N PHE A 79 -5.01 -3.44 4.82
CA PHE A 79 -5.65 -2.83 3.64
C PHE A 79 -7.17 -3.01 3.61
N TYR A 80 -7.68 -4.22 3.78
CA TYR A 80 -9.13 -4.44 3.80
C TYR A 80 -9.79 -3.77 5.01
N PRO A 81 -9.28 -3.90 6.27
CA PRO A 81 -9.79 -3.17 7.42
C PRO A 81 -9.77 -1.65 7.25
N PHE A 82 -8.70 -1.07 6.69
CA PHE A 82 -8.62 0.38 6.47
C PHE A 82 -9.68 0.87 5.48
N HIS A 83 -9.92 0.14 4.39
CA HIS A 83 -11.01 0.46 3.47
C HIS A 83 -12.39 0.31 4.14
N ALA A 84 -12.58 -0.69 4.99
CA ALA A 84 -13.81 -0.88 5.73
C ALA A 84 -14.06 0.27 6.73
N LEU A 85 -13.01 0.71 7.43
CA LEU A 85 -13.06 1.86 8.33
C LEU A 85 -13.43 3.15 7.58
N ALA A 86 -12.72 3.44 6.48
CA ALA A 86 -12.97 4.62 5.67
C ALA A 86 -14.40 4.61 5.09
N SER A 87 -14.87 3.46 4.60
CA SER A 87 -16.22 3.26 4.08
C SER A 87 -17.29 3.54 5.14
N ARG A 88 -17.11 2.99 6.35
CA ARG A 88 -18.05 3.21 7.49
C ARG A 88 -18.09 4.67 7.90
N ALA A 89 -16.93 5.28 8.14
CA ALA A 89 -16.85 6.66 8.58
C ALA A 89 -17.48 7.65 7.58
N ILE A 90 -17.21 7.50 6.28
CA ILE A 90 -17.80 8.37 5.26
C ILE A 90 -19.30 8.20 5.16
N ARG A 91 -19.86 6.99 5.35
CA ARG A 91 -21.31 6.78 5.40
C ARG A 91 -21.94 7.44 6.63
N GLU A 92 -21.21 7.50 7.73
CA GLU A 92 -21.56 8.22 8.96
C GLU A 92 -21.29 9.74 8.86
N ARG A 93 -20.92 10.23 7.65
CA ARG A 93 -20.59 11.63 7.36
C ARG A 93 -19.40 12.18 8.14
N ALA A 94 -18.51 11.30 8.57
CA ALA A 94 -17.26 11.64 9.23
C ALA A 94 -16.07 11.37 8.28
N LEU A 95 -15.13 12.31 8.18
CA LEU A 95 -13.87 12.08 7.49
C LEU A 95 -12.90 11.43 8.48
N PRO A 96 -12.45 10.17 8.27
CA PRO A 96 -11.58 9.51 9.23
C PRO A 96 -10.16 10.06 9.16
N LEU A 97 -9.85 11.04 10.00
CA LEU A 97 -8.50 11.57 10.18
C LEU A 97 -7.73 10.76 11.21
N TRP A 98 -8.43 10.19 12.18
CA TRP A 98 -7.93 9.39 13.29
C TRP A 98 -8.47 7.96 13.24
N ASN A 99 -7.71 6.98 13.71
CA ASN A 99 -8.16 5.60 13.91
C ASN A 99 -8.18 5.27 15.40
N PRO A 100 -9.33 5.25 16.06
CA PRO A 100 -9.42 4.93 17.48
C PRO A 100 -9.40 3.44 17.78
N TYR A 101 -9.46 2.57 16.75
CA TYR A 101 -9.65 1.13 16.89
C TYR A 101 -8.33 0.35 17.09
N ILE A 102 -7.18 0.97 16.86
CA ILE A 102 -5.87 0.32 16.99
C ILE A 102 -4.93 1.14 17.87
N MET A 103 -4.01 0.46 18.57
CA MET A 103 -2.85 1.05 19.25
C MET A 103 -3.20 2.19 20.22
N ALA A 104 -4.36 2.12 20.90
CA ALA A 104 -4.89 3.21 21.71
C ALA A 104 -5.06 4.55 20.96
N GLY A 105 -5.18 4.48 19.63
CA GLY A 105 -5.38 5.58 18.69
C GLY A 105 -4.16 5.89 17.83
N ALA A 106 -4.38 6.06 16.52
CA ALA A 106 -3.32 6.35 15.55
C ALA A 106 -3.80 7.32 14.46
N PRO A 107 -2.90 8.14 13.86
CA PRO A 107 -3.24 8.96 12.70
C PRO A 107 -3.64 8.07 11.51
N PHE A 108 -4.87 8.21 11.01
CA PHE A 108 -5.36 7.37 9.91
C PHE A 108 -5.09 7.97 8.53
N GLN A 109 -5.47 9.24 8.35
CA GLN A 109 -5.30 9.91 7.06
C GLN A 109 -3.82 10.21 6.78
N ALA A 110 -3.04 10.59 7.78
CA ALA A 110 -1.61 10.86 7.64
C ALA A 110 -0.80 9.60 7.28
N ASN A 111 -1.27 8.41 7.70
CA ASN A 111 -0.77 7.14 7.19
C ASN A 111 -1.15 7.01 5.71
N SER A 112 -0.14 7.09 4.82
CA SER A 112 -0.35 7.05 3.37
C SER A 112 -1.07 5.77 2.91
N GLN A 113 -0.88 4.64 3.59
CA GLN A 113 -1.46 3.34 3.21
C GLN A 113 -2.99 3.30 3.33
N SER A 114 -3.62 4.25 4.04
CA SER A 114 -5.07 4.44 4.03
C SER A 114 -5.60 4.80 2.65
N ALA A 115 -4.79 5.46 1.82
CA ALA A 115 -5.04 5.85 0.44
C ALA A 115 -6.42 6.51 0.22
N MET A 116 -6.90 7.28 1.22
CA MET A 116 -8.26 7.80 1.23
C MET A 116 -8.61 8.68 0.04
N PHE A 117 -7.65 9.46 -0.45
CA PHE A 117 -7.84 10.40 -1.56
C PHE A 117 -7.43 9.83 -2.91
N TYR A 118 -7.14 8.53 -2.99
CA TYR A 118 -6.94 7.87 -4.27
C TYR A 118 -8.28 7.73 -5.00
N PRO A 119 -8.43 8.29 -6.22
CA PRO A 119 -9.75 8.40 -6.86
C PRO A 119 -10.50 7.08 -7.02
N PHE A 120 -9.78 5.96 -7.25
CA PHE A 120 -10.42 4.65 -7.38
C PHE A 120 -10.92 4.08 -6.05
N ASN A 121 -10.42 4.56 -4.91
CA ASN A 121 -10.91 4.18 -3.60
C ASN A 121 -12.26 4.82 -3.25
N SER A 122 -12.72 5.81 -4.02
CA SER A 122 -14.10 6.33 -3.88
C SER A 122 -15.17 5.25 -4.06
N LEU A 123 -14.86 4.13 -4.72
CA LEU A 123 -15.74 2.97 -4.83
C LEU A 123 -16.15 2.42 -3.45
N TYR A 124 -15.25 2.42 -2.47
CA TYR A 124 -15.52 1.96 -1.11
C TYR A 124 -16.50 2.86 -0.35
N TYR A 125 -16.65 4.12 -0.77
CA TYR A 125 -17.57 5.07 -0.15
C TYR A 125 -19.01 4.93 -0.68
N ILE A 126 -19.15 4.32 -1.86
CA ILE A 126 -20.44 4.20 -2.57
C ILE A 126 -20.97 2.76 -2.50
N LEU A 127 -20.10 1.75 -2.67
CA LEU A 127 -20.46 0.34 -2.77
C LEU A 127 -20.21 -0.40 -1.44
N PRO A 128 -20.86 -1.55 -1.21
CA PRO A 128 -20.46 -2.47 -0.15
C PRO A 128 -18.98 -2.87 -0.29
N VAL A 129 -18.26 -2.98 0.84
CA VAL A 129 -16.79 -3.15 0.86
C VAL A 129 -16.32 -4.33 0.01
N ASN A 130 -16.98 -5.50 0.09
CA ASN A 130 -16.64 -6.67 -0.72
C ASN A 130 -16.77 -6.44 -2.24
N ALA A 131 -17.81 -5.70 -2.65
CA ALA A 131 -18.02 -5.34 -4.05
C ALA A 131 -16.98 -4.31 -4.51
N ALA A 132 -16.74 -3.27 -3.71
CA ALA A 132 -15.72 -2.26 -3.99
C ALA A 132 -14.32 -2.88 -4.10
N TRP A 133 -13.97 -3.78 -3.17
CA TRP A 133 -12.72 -4.54 -3.18
C TRP A 133 -12.54 -5.32 -4.49
N THR A 134 -13.55 -6.11 -4.86
CA THR A 134 -13.53 -6.91 -6.09
C THR A 134 -13.40 -6.04 -7.35
N ILE A 135 -14.22 -4.99 -7.46
CA ILE A 135 -14.22 -4.09 -8.60
C ILE A 135 -12.89 -3.31 -8.70
N SER A 136 -12.34 -2.90 -7.59
CA SER A 136 -11.04 -2.20 -7.49
C SER A 136 -9.91 -3.08 -8.05
N LEU A 137 -9.86 -4.37 -7.70
CA LEU A 137 -8.89 -5.32 -8.23
C LEU A 137 -9.04 -5.55 -9.74
N ILE A 138 -10.28 -5.66 -10.22
CA ILE A 138 -10.62 -5.79 -11.65
C ILE A 138 -10.15 -4.56 -12.43
N ILE A 139 -10.48 -3.36 -11.96
CA ILE A 139 -10.09 -2.09 -12.60
C ILE A 139 -8.57 -1.98 -12.65
N ARG A 140 -7.89 -2.28 -11.57
CA ARG A 140 -6.42 -2.22 -11.48
C ARG A 140 -5.75 -3.12 -12.51
N LEU A 141 -6.15 -4.39 -12.61
CA LEU A 141 -5.58 -5.33 -13.56
C LEU A 141 -5.78 -4.84 -15.00
N PHE A 142 -6.99 -4.36 -15.32
CA PHE A 142 -7.32 -3.81 -16.62
C PHE A 142 -6.49 -2.55 -16.96
N LEU A 143 -6.38 -1.62 -16.01
CA LEU A 143 -5.63 -0.37 -16.21
C LEU A 143 -4.11 -0.63 -16.34
N ALA A 144 -3.54 -1.55 -15.58
CA ALA A 144 -2.14 -1.93 -15.72
C ALA A 144 -1.83 -2.39 -17.15
N ALA A 145 -2.68 -3.29 -17.70
CA ALA A 145 -2.55 -3.78 -19.07
C ALA A 145 -2.72 -2.66 -20.10
N MET A 146 -3.76 -1.84 -19.93
CA MET A 146 -4.08 -0.76 -20.86
C MET A 146 -3.00 0.34 -20.86
N PHE A 147 -2.51 0.78 -19.71
CA PHE A 147 -1.47 1.81 -19.60
C PHE A 147 -0.17 1.36 -20.26
N MET A 148 0.21 0.11 -20.02
CA MET A 148 1.41 -0.46 -20.65
C MET A 148 1.25 -0.58 -22.16
N ALA A 149 0.11 -1.08 -22.65
CA ALA A 149 -0.17 -1.19 -24.08
C ALA A 149 -0.21 0.18 -24.78
N LEU A 150 -0.79 1.19 -24.14
CA LEU A 150 -0.81 2.58 -24.64
C LEU A 150 0.61 3.14 -24.78
N PHE A 151 1.44 2.92 -23.76
CA PHE A 151 2.82 3.40 -23.80
C PHE A 151 3.62 2.73 -24.93
N VAL A 152 3.62 1.40 -25.00
CA VAL A 152 4.33 0.66 -26.04
C VAL A 152 3.82 1.02 -27.45
N ARG A 153 2.51 1.22 -27.60
CA ARG A 153 1.90 1.71 -28.84
C ARG A 153 2.43 3.09 -29.24
N ALA A 154 2.53 4.00 -28.27
CA ALA A 154 3.00 5.38 -28.49
C ALA A 154 4.46 5.43 -28.95
N ILE A 155 5.32 4.54 -28.46
CA ILE A 155 6.73 4.45 -28.82
C ILE A 155 7.01 3.59 -30.06
N GLY A 156 5.94 3.18 -30.81
CA GLY A 156 6.05 2.55 -32.12
C GLY A 156 5.88 1.04 -32.12
N GLY A 157 5.36 0.44 -31.05
CA GLY A 157 4.96 -0.97 -31.03
C GLY A 157 3.79 -1.26 -31.98
N SER A 158 3.72 -2.48 -32.54
CA SER A 158 2.57 -2.98 -33.26
C SER A 158 1.37 -3.18 -32.34
N THR A 159 0.18 -3.42 -32.88
CA THR A 159 -1.01 -3.74 -32.08
C THR A 159 -0.79 -4.99 -31.24
N ALA A 160 -0.24 -6.07 -31.84
CA ALA A 160 0.03 -7.32 -31.12
C ALA A 160 1.13 -7.14 -30.06
N GLY A 161 2.25 -6.50 -30.41
CA GLY A 161 3.32 -6.22 -29.45
C GLY A 161 2.87 -5.37 -28.28
N SER A 162 2.00 -4.38 -28.51
CA SER A 162 1.43 -3.55 -27.44
C SER A 162 0.51 -4.36 -26.52
N ILE A 163 -0.35 -5.24 -27.08
CA ILE A 163 -1.22 -6.11 -26.28
C ILE A 163 -0.39 -7.10 -25.46
N VAL A 164 0.59 -7.74 -26.08
CA VAL A 164 1.52 -8.67 -25.40
C VAL A 164 2.23 -7.97 -24.23
N SER A 165 2.76 -6.76 -24.46
CA SER A 165 3.38 -5.97 -23.39
C SER A 165 2.41 -5.67 -22.23
N GLY A 166 1.17 -5.33 -22.55
CA GLY A 166 0.11 -5.12 -21.54
C GLY A 166 -0.17 -6.37 -20.71
N LEU A 167 -0.31 -7.55 -21.36
CA LEU A 167 -0.50 -8.84 -20.69
C LEU A 167 0.68 -9.17 -19.78
N ILE A 168 1.90 -8.97 -20.26
CA ILE A 168 3.11 -9.24 -19.48
C ILE A 168 3.17 -8.36 -18.24
N PHE A 169 3.03 -7.05 -18.38
CA PHE A 169 3.16 -6.14 -17.25
C PHE A 169 2.07 -6.35 -16.21
N SER A 170 0.81 -6.47 -16.63
CA SER A 170 -0.33 -6.60 -15.71
C SER A 170 -0.35 -7.91 -14.93
N SER A 171 0.21 -8.99 -15.49
CA SER A 171 0.21 -10.32 -14.89
C SER A 171 1.60 -10.82 -14.48
N CYS A 172 2.61 -9.95 -14.47
CA CYS A 172 3.94 -10.30 -13.95
C CYS A 172 3.91 -10.55 -12.44
N GLY A 173 4.94 -11.20 -11.93
CA GLY A 173 5.06 -11.57 -10.53
C GLY A 173 4.85 -10.41 -9.58
N PHE A 174 5.45 -9.25 -9.84
CA PHE A 174 5.31 -8.08 -9.00
C PHE A 174 3.85 -7.61 -8.90
N ILE A 175 3.18 -7.33 -10.03
CA ILE A 175 1.78 -6.84 -10.03
C ILE A 175 0.84 -7.87 -9.41
N THR A 176 1.09 -9.17 -9.67
CA THR A 176 0.28 -10.27 -9.14
C THR A 176 0.46 -10.43 -7.63
N ALA A 177 1.69 -10.40 -7.13
CA ALA A 177 1.96 -10.59 -5.71
C ALA A 177 1.44 -9.45 -4.84
N TRP A 178 1.46 -8.22 -5.35
CA TRP A 178 1.04 -7.04 -4.60
C TRP A 178 -0.40 -6.59 -4.91
N GLN A 179 -1.23 -7.47 -5.46
CA GLN A 179 -2.65 -7.16 -5.67
C GLN A 179 -3.38 -6.99 -4.32
N GLY A 180 -4.30 -6.01 -4.26
CA GLY A 180 -5.04 -5.66 -3.03
C GLY A 180 -4.27 -4.77 -2.06
N GLN A 181 -3.04 -4.39 -2.36
CA GLN A 181 -2.22 -3.50 -1.54
C GLN A 181 -1.96 -2.15 -2.24
N ALA A 182 -1.75 -1.11 -1.44
CA ALA A 182 -1.39 0.24 -1.90
C ALA A 182 -0.17 0.24 -2.86
N LEU A 183 0.79 -0.66 -2.63
CA LEU A 183 1.96 -0.85 -3.47
C LEU A 183 1.57 -1.27 -4.91
N GLY A 184 0.65 -2.22 -5.06
CA GLY A 184 0.12 -2.63 -6.35
C GLY A 184 -0.64 -1.52 -7.06
N ASP A 185 -1.43 -0.73 -6.32
CA ASP A 185 -2.17 0.42 -6.85
C ASP A 185 -1.24 1.54 -7.33
N ALA A 186 -0.12 1.77 -6.64
CA ALA A 186 0.91 2.72 -7.06
C ALA A 186 1.67 2.24 -8.30
N ALA A 187 1.99 0.94 -8.38
CA ALA A 187 2.82 0.34 -9.42
C ALA A 187 2.22 0.44 -10.84
N ILE A 188 0.89 0.33 -10.97
CA ILE A 188 0.22 0.37 -12.28
C ILE A 188 0.41 1.71 -13.02
N TRP A 189 0.78 2.77 -12.32
CA TRP A 189 0.97 4.11 -12.89
C TRP A 189 2.30 4.29 -13.59
N LEU A 190 3.29 3.44 -13.37
CA LEU A 190 4.62 3.55 -14.00
C LEU A 190 4.56 3.65 -15.54
N PRO A 191 3.82 2.79 -16.27
CA PRO A 191 3.69 2.95 -17.71
C PRO A 191 2.96 4.24 -18.11
N MET A 192 1.98 4.69 -17.31
CA MET A 192 1.24 5.92 -17.59
C MET A 192 2.09 7.17 -17.36
N ILE A 193 2.95 7.17 -16.36
CA ILE A 193 3.99 8.20 -16.14
C ILE A 193 4.88 8.28 -17.38
N CYS A 194 5.44 7.15 -17.83
CA CYS A 194 6.30 7.13 -19.00
C CYS A 194 5.57 7.57 -20.28
N TYR A 195 4.30 7.17 -20.45
CA TYR A 195 3.44 7.63 -21.54
C TYR A 195 3.23 9.14 -21.49
N SER A 196 2.94 9.70 -20.32
CA SER A 196 2.72 11.14 -20.14
C SER A 196 3.98 11.95 -20.43
N VAL A 197 5.15 11.48 -20.00
CA VAL A 197 6.46 12.07 -20.28
C VAL A 197 6.77 12.02 -21.78
N HIS A 198 6.54 10.86 -22.45
CA HIS A 198 6.67 10.74 -23.91
C HIS A 198 5.77 11.76 -24.62
N ARG A 199 4.51 11.88 -24.18
CA ARG A 199 3.58 12.80 -24.76
C ARG A 199 3.97 14.27 -24.53
N LEU A 200 4.43 14.62 -23.31
CA LEU A 200 4.91 15.96 -22.96
C LEU A 200 6.12 16.38 -23.80
N HIS A 201 6.98 15.44 -24.16
CA HIS A 201 8.11 15.69 -25.05
C HIS A 201 7.65 16.07 -26.47
N HIS A 202 6.64 15.39 -27.02
CA HIS A 202 6.15 15.62 -28.40
C HIS A 202 5.09 16.72 -28.50
N ASP A 203 4.23 16.87 -27.47
CA ASP A 203 3.14 17.83 -27.43
C ASP A 203 3.17 18.57 -26.09
N ARG A 204 3.78 19.75 -26.07
CA ARG A 204 3.95 20.61 -24.91
C ARG A 204 2.69 21.43 -24.59
N SER A 205 1.52 20.87 -24.85
CA SER A 205 0.23 21.50 -24.59
C SER A 205 -0.14 21.45 -23.11
N PHE A 206 -1.04 22.32 -22.70
CA PHE A 206 -1.61 22.34 -21.36
C PHE A 206 -2.21 20.99 -20.96
N SER A 207 -2.82 20.26 -21.90
CA SER A 207 -3.35 18.92 -21.62
C SER A 207 -2.24 17.87 -21.40
N SER A 208 -1.06 18.05 -21.98
CA SER A 208 0.08 17.16 -21.72
C SER A 208 0.70 17.44 -20.35
N ILE A 209 0.72 18.72 -19.93
CA ILE A 209 1.11 19.11 -18.56
C ILE A 209 0.10 18.53 -17.56
N ALA A 210 -1.21 18.70 -17.82
CA ALA A 210 -2.28 18.17 -16.98
C ALA A 210 -2.18 16.64 -16.82
N LEU A 211 -1.98 15.92 -17.94
CA LEU A 211 -1.82 14.46 -17.93
C LEU A 211 -0.60 14.00 -17.15
N ALA A 212 0.55 14.68 -17.33
CA ALA A 212 1.77 14.33 -16.61
C ALA A 212 1.64 14.63 -15.12
N GLY A 213 1.12 15.81 -14.75
CA GLY A 213 0.85 16.16 -13.35
C GLY A 213 -0.08 15.16 -12.67
N PHE A 214 -1.17 14.78 -13.34
CA PHE A 214 -2.09 13.75 -12.86
C PHE A 214 -1.40 12.38 -12.71
N ALA A 215 -0.67 11.92 -13.74
CA ALA A 215 -0.04 10.61 -13.72
C ALA A 215 1.03 10.47 -12.61
N PHE A 216 1.80 11.54 -12.33
CA PHE A 216 2.78 11.54 -11.23
C PHE A 216 2.11 11.66 -9.84
N ALA A 217 0.95 12.31 -9.71
CA ALA A 217 0.23 12.44 -8.44
C ALA A 217 -0.40 11.10 -8.00
N MET A 218 -0.90 10.31 -8.94
CA MET A 218 -1.71 9.11 -8.65
C MET A 218 -0.98 8.06 -7.81
N PRO A 219 0.28 7.66 -8.06
CA PRO A 219 0.96 6.66 -7.23
C PRO A 219 1.22 7.16 -5.80
N VAL A 220 1.34 8.47 -5.57
CA VAL A 220 1.43 9.06 -4.23
C VAL A 220 0.10 8.91 -3.49
N LEU A 221 -1.02 9.26 -4.15
CA LEU A 221 -2.37 9.13 -3.59
C LEU A 221 -2.77 7.67 -3.41
N ALA A 222 -2.22 6.75 -4.20
CA ALA A 222 -2.43 5.30 -4.07
C ALA A 222 -1.82 4.71 -2.79
N GLY A 223 -1.03 5.49 -2.05
CA GLY A 223 -0.70 5.19 -0.67
C GLY A 223 0.62 4.44 -0.45
N HIS A 224 1.48 4.30 -1.46
CA HIS A 224 2.80 3.69 -1.27
C HIS A 224 3.93 4.62 -1.73
N PRO A 225 4.48 5.46 -0.84
CA PRO A 225 5.47 6.50 -1.18
C PRO A 225 6.72 5.96 -1.87
N GLU A 226 7.23 4.82 -1.45
CA GLU A 226 8.41 4.17 -2.01
C GLU A 226 8.20 3.75 -3.48
N THR A 227 7.08 3.09 -3.80
CA THR A 227 6.75 2.71 -5.18
C THR A 227 6.46 3.94 -6.05
N ALA A 228 5.84 4.98 -5.47
CA ALA A 228 5.66 6.27 -6.13
C ALA A 228 7.01 6.90 -6.48
N PHE A 229 7.97 6.89 -5.56
CA PHE A 229 9.33 7.37 -5.76
C PHE A 229 10.05 6.59 -6.87
N HIS A 230 10.07 5.26 -6.82
CA HIS A 230 10.69 4.43 -7.87
C HIS A 230 10.08 4.70 -9.26
N SER A 231 8.76 4.85 -9.34
CA SER A 231 8.06 5.18 -10.58
C SER A 231 8.38 6.59 -11.09
N ALA A 232 8.45 7.56 -10.17
CA ALA A 232 8.83 8.94 -10.50
C ALA A 232 10.27 9.05 -10.98
N VAL A 233 11.22 8.32 -10.36
CA VAL A 233 12.63 8.26 -10.79
C VAL A 233 12.73 7.67 -12.20
N ALA A 234 12.04 6.56 -12.50
CA ALA A 234 12.04 5.96 -13.83
C ALA A 234 11.44 6.90 -14.89
N GLY A 235 10.32 7.58 -14.59
CA GLY A 235 9.73 8.59 -15.47
C GLY A 235 10.62 9.80 -15.68
N SER A 236 11.30 10.27 -14.63
CA SER A 236 12.24 11.39 -14.69
C SER A 236 13.51 11.04 -15.47
N ALA A 237 13.98 9.77 -15.37
CA ALA A 237 15.09 9.29 -16.19
C ALA A 237 14.73 9.29 -17.68
N LEU A 238 13.49 8.94 -18.03
CA LEU A 238 12.99 9.08 -19.41
C LEU A 238 12.92 10.55 -19.85
N ALA A 239 12.47 11.43 -18.97
CA ALA A 239 12.44 12.87 -19.24
C ALA A 239 13.86 13.45 -19.44
N LEU A 240 14.81 13.01 -18.62
CA LEU A 240 16.23 13.38 -18.76
C LEU A 240 16.80 12.88 -20.11
N LEU A 241 16.51 11.65 -20.50
CA LEU A 241 16.91 11.14 -21.81
C LEU A 241 16.41 12.03 -22.94
N PHE A 242 15.16 12.49 -22.90
CA PHE A 242 14.61 13.39 -23.91
C PHE A 242 15.24 14.79 -23.87
N TRP A 243 15.64 15.25 -22.69
CA TRP A 243 16.29 16.56 -22.54
C TRP A 243 17.71 16.58 -23.09
N ILE A 244 18.50 15.50 -22.88
CA ILE A 244 19.89 15.41 -23.34
C ILE A 244 20.03 14.89 -24.78
N SER A 245 19.06 14.09 -25.26
CA SER A 245 19.10 13.45 -26.58
C SER A 245 17.79 13.70 -27.36
N PRO A 246 17.66 14.86 -28.01
CA PRO A 246 16.45 15.21 -28.75
C PRO A 246 16.24 14.33 -29.98
N ASP A 247 15.00 14.33 -30.46
CA ASP A 247 14.65 13.58 -31.67
C ASP A 247 15.30 14.14 -32.92
N ARG A 248 15.55 13.27 -33.89
CA ARG A 248 16.07 13.61 -35.23
C ARG A 248 15.19 14.61 -36.01
N SER A 249 13.98 14.91 -35.51
CA SER A 249 13.03 15.86 -36.08
C SER A 249 13.34 17.34 -35.82
N GLY A 250 14.57 17.69 -35.36
CA GLY A 250 15.01 19.08 -35.23
C GLY A 250 14.88 19.68 -33.82
N GLY A 251 14.60 18.88 -32.80
CA GLY A 251 14.63 19.32 -31.41
C GLY A 251 16.05 19.69 -30.96
N ARG A 252 16.17 20.67 -30.04
CA ARG A 252 17.47 21.05 -29.45
C ARG A 252 17.73 20.23 -28.19
N ALA A 253 18.98 19.77 -28.03
CA ALA A 253 19.46 19.26 -26.74
C ALA A 253 19.40 20.39 -25.69
N PHE A 254 19.15 20.02 -24.43
CA PHE A 254 19.05 20.97 -23.31
C PHE A 254 17.97 22.05 -23.49
N ASP A 255 16.83 21.70 -24.10
CA ASP A 255 15.72 22.61 -24.35
C ASP A 255 15.07 23.06 -23.03
N ARG A 256 15.29 24.34 -22.68
CA ARG A 256 14.74 24.95 -21.46
C ARG A 256 13.20 24.93 -21.41
N ARG A 257 12.51 25.02 -22.56
CA ARG A 257 11.03 24.97 -22.60
C ARG A 257 10.52 23.60 -22.19
N TYR A 258 11.21 22.53 -22.61
CA TYR A 258 10.82 21.18 -22.18
C TYR A 258 11.01 21.02 -20.68
N LEU A 259 12.12 21.51 -20.13
CA LEU A 259 12.37 21.46 -18.69
C LEU A 259 11.29 22.23 -17.90
N LEU A 260 10.89 23.42 -18.38
CA LEU A 260 9.85 24.24 -17.73
C LEU A 260 8.47 23.55 -17.73
N VAL A 261 8.05 22.93 -18.84
CA VAL A 261 6.76 22.21 -18.86
C VAL A 261 6.81 20.93 -18.03
N PHE A 262 7.95 20.26 -17.95
CA PHE A 262 8.14 19.09 -17.06
C PHE A 262 8.11 19.54 -15.58
N ALA A 263 8.79 20.63 -15.23
CA ALA A 263 8.73 21.19 -13.89
C ALA A 263 7.31 21.64 -13.51
N ALA A 264 6.56 22.27 -14.44
CA ALA A 264 5.17 22.65 -14.22
C ALA A 264 4.27 21.43 -13.96
N ALA A 265 4.50 20.33 -14.67
CA ALA A 265 3.80 19.06 -14.40
C ALA A 265 4.18 18.50 -13.03
N GLY A 266 5.44 18.60 -12.61
CA GLY A 266 5.90 18.20 -11.27
C GLY A 266 5.25 19.01 -10.16
N VAL A 267 5.20 20.36 -10.30
CA VAL A 267 4.50 21.23 -9.34
C VAL A 267 3.01 20.89 -9.25
N LEU A 268 2.35 20.65 -10.39
CA LEU A 268 0.95 20.21 -10.40
C LEU A 268 0.77 18.86 -9.71
N ALA A 269 1.69 17.92 -9.91
CA ALA A 269 1.64 16.60 -9.26
C ALA A 269 1.77 16.71 -7.74
N LEU A 270 2.75 17.48 -7.25
CA LEU A 270 2.94 17.73 -5.83
C LEU A 270 1.72 18.46 -5.24
N GLY A 271 1.18 19.42 -5.93
CA GLY A 271 -0.03 20.13 -5.50
C GLY A 271 -1.24 19.21 -5.41
N LEU A 272 -1.51 18.38 -6.43
CA LEU A 272 -2.62 17.41 -6.40
C LEU A 272 -2.49 16.39 -5.27
N ALA A 273 -1.28 15.98 -4.92
CA ALA A 273 -1.01 15.01 -3.88
C ALA A 273 -0.81 15.63 -2.48
N SER A 274 -0.85 16.96 -2.34
CA SER A 274 -0.56 17.65 -1.08
C SER A 274 -1.47 17.25 0.07
N VAL A 275 -2.73 16.88 -0.21
CA VAL A 275 -3.67 16.36 0.80
C VAL A 275 -3.14 15.12 1.52
N GLN A 276 -2.27 14.36 0.86
CA GLN A 276 -1.58 13.21 1.45
C GLN A 276 -0.16 13.56 1.89
N ILE A 277 0.61 14.30 1.05
CA ILE A 277 2.03 14.59 1.31
C ILE A 277 2.21 15.37 2.61
N VAL A 278 1.44 16.45 2.82
CA VAL A 278 1.66 17.37 3.97
C VAL A 278 1.41 16.65 5.31
N PRO A 279 0.27 15.95 5.53
CA PRO A 279 0.08 15.18 6.76
C PRO A 279 1.06 14.03 6.93
N THR A 280 1.45 13.36 5.83
CA THR A 280 2.44 12.27 5.89
C THR A 280 3.81 12.77 6.31
N LEU A 281 4.25 13.94 5.84
CA LEU A 281 5.53 14.53 6.26
C LEU A 281 5.52 14.93 7.74
N GLU A 282 4.40 15.47 8.26
CA GLU A 282 4.23 15.73 9.69
C GLU A 282 4.35 14.42 10.47
N TRP A 283 3.63 13.39 10.05
CA TRP A 283 3.65 12.08 10.70
C TRP A 283 5.04 11.43 10.70
N LEU A 284 5.76 11.49 9.56
CA LEU A 284 7.14 11.00 9.46
C LEU A 284 8.10 11.69 10.45
N GLY A 285 7.86 12.97 10.79
CA GLY A 285 8.61 13.68 11.82
C GLY A 285 8.39 13.14 13.24
N HIS A 286 7.32 12.39 13.47
CA HIS A 286 6.95 11.82 14.77
C HIS A 286 7.10 10.30 14.86
N ILE A 287 7.47 9.62 13.79
CA ILE A 287 7.90 8.22 13.87
C ILE A 287 9.37 8.22 14.27
N GLY A 288 9.70 7.45 15.32
CA GLY A 288 11.12 7.20 15.62
C GLY A 288 11.79 6.56 14.42
N SER A 289 13.10 6.62 14.34
CA SER A 289 13.88 6.22 13.18
C SER A 289 13.86 4.67 12.95
N PRO A 290 12.74 4.09 12.44
CA PRO A 290 12.73 2.68 12.07
C PRO A 290 13.52 2.42 10.78
N PHE A 291 13.96 3.51 10.12
CA PHE A 291 14.61 3.48 8.80
C PHE A 291 16.12 3.74 8.87
N ASP A 292 16.74 3.72 10.06
CA ASP A 292 18.19 3.94 10.19
C ASP A 292 19.01 2.74 9.73
N ALA A 293 18.47 1.54 9.83
CA ALA A 293 19.10 0.36 9.28
C ALA A 293 18.72 0.16 7.81
N PRO A 294 19.69 -0.15 6.92
CA PRO A 294 19.35 -0.49 5.54
C PRO A 294 18.53 -1.78 5.53
N TRP A 295 17.42 -1.77 4.78
CA TRP A 295 16.64 -2.98 4.57
C TRP A 295 17.50 -4.03 3.85
N PRO A 296 17.42 -5.32 4.24
CA PRO A 296 18.16 -6.35 3.55
C PRO A 296 17.77 -6.36 2.07
N ALA A 297 18.76 -6.24 1.21
CA ALA A 297 18.57 -6.37 -0.22
C ALA A 297 18.25 -7.83 -0.58
N LEU A 298 17.62 -8.03 -1.74
CA LEU A 298 17.40 -9.37 -2.25
C LEU A 298 18.74 -10.08 -2.49
N SER A 299 18.80 -11.35 -2.19
CA SER A 299 19.94 -12.18 -2.49
C SER A 299 20.01 -12.46 -4.00
N ARG A 300 21.18 -12.82 -4.50
CA ARG A 300 21.32 -13.24 -5.92
C ARG A 300 20.46 -14.47 -6.23
N HIS A 301 20.20 -15.32 -5.25
CA HIS A 301 19.32 -16.50 -5.39
C HIS A 301 17.85 -16.09 -5.62
N ASP A 302 17.41 -14.96 -5.08
CA ASP A 302 16.04 -14.46 -5.30
C ASP A 302 15.81 -14.04 -6.77
N GLY A 303 16.86 -13.74 -7.52
CA GLY A 303 16.82 -13.49 -8.98
C GLY A 303 16.30 -14.68 -9.79
N GLN A 304 16.32 -15.89 -9.22
CA GLN A 304 15.71 -17.09 -9.79
C GLN A 304 14.19 -16.92 -9.99
N GLY A 305 13.56 -16.00 -9.27
CA GLY A 305 12.15 -15.65 -9.43
C GLY A 305 11.75 -15.21 -10.84
N PHE A 306 12.69 -14.72 -11.66
CA PHE A 306 12.40 -14.41 -13.07
C PHE A 306 12.19 -15.67 -13.94
N PHE A 307 12.74 -16.81 -13.54
CA PHE A 307 12.79 -18.03 -14.35
C PHE A 307 11.81 -19.10 -13.90
N SER A 308 11.22 -18.99 -12.72
CA SER A 308 10.29 -20.00 -12.22
C SER A 308 9.06 -19.38 -11.56
N ARG A 309 7.91 -20.00 -11.80
CA ARG A 309 6.60 -19.63 -11.26
C ARG A 309 6.49 -19.83 -9.74
N ASP A 310 7.29 -20.73 -9.17
CA ASP A 310 7.17 -21.14 -7.76
C ASP A 310 8.30 -20.59 -6.89
N VAL A 311 9.22 -19.81 -7.45
CA VAL A 311 10.27 -19.13 -6.68
C VAL A 311 9.67 -17.95 -5.94
N GLY A 312 9.94 -17.90 -4.66
CA GLY A 312 9.30 -17.05 -3.68
C GLY A 312 8.81 -17.87 -2.49
N SER A 313 8.89 -19.22 -2.58
CA SER A 313 8.81 -20.08 -1.40
C SER A 313 10.20 -20.23 -0.81
N SER A 314 10.47 -19.62 0.35
CA SER A 314 11.67 -19.93 1.12
C SER A 314 11.68 -21.42 1.47
N PRO A 315 12.82 -22.12 1.37
CA PRO A 315 12.94 -23.51 1.83
C PRO A 315 12.52 -23.70 3.30
N ASN A 316 12.59 -22.62 4.09
CA ASN A 316 12.24 -22.61 5.51
C ASN A 316 10.76 -22.25 5.79
N SER A 317 9.97 -21.88 4.80
CA SER A 317 8.62 -21.35 4.98
C SER A 317 7.50 -22.30 4.58
N ALA A 318 7.71 -23.60 4.63
CA ALA A 318 6.67 -24.62 4.36
C ALA A 318 5.86 -24.38 3.06
N GLY A 319 6.52 -23.89 2.00
CA GLY A 319 5.89 -23.64 0.69
C GLY A 319 5.21 -22.27 0.55
N LEU A 320 5.44 -21.34 1.47
CA LEU A 320 4.89 -20.00 1.41
C LEU A 320 5.64 -19.14 0.38
N ARG A 321 4.89 -18.45 -0.48
CA ARG A 321 5.42 -17.56 -1.51
C ARG A 321 5.68 -16.19 -0.93
N ILE A 322 6.96 -15.73 -0.95
CA ILE A 322 7.35 -14.41 -0.44
C ILE A 322 7.13 -13.37 -1.55
N PRO A 323 6.25 -12.38 -1.35
CA PRO A 323 5.92 -11.37 -2.37
C PRO A 323 7.11 -10.57 -2.88
N GLU A 324 8.08 -10.26 -2.02
CA GLU A 324 9.28 -9.49 -2.34
C GLU A 324 10.15 -10.14 -3.42
N THR A 325 10.11 -11.46 -3.57
CA THR A 325 10.91 -12.21 -4.56
C THR A 325 10.15 -12.55 -5.83
N ALA A 326 8.89 -12.11 -5.96
CA ALA A 326 8.02 -12.42 -7.08
C ALA A 326 8.42 -11.67 -8.36
N GLY A 327 9.44 -12.17 -9.04
CA GLY A 327 9.99 -11.60 -10.27
C GLY A 327 9.49 -12.24 -11.59
N TYR A 328 8.62 -13.26 -11.54
CA TYR A 328 8.21 -14.00 -12.73
C TYR A 328 7.57 -13.10 -13.79
N ILE A 329 8.09 -13.15 -15.01
CA ILE A 329 7.65 -12.30 -16.11
C ILE A 329 7.26 -13.11 -17.37
N GLY A 330 7.30 -14.43 -17.28
CA GLY A 330 6.98 -15.33 -18.36
C GLY A 330 8.19 -15.65 -19.27
N MET A 331 8.33 -16.91 -19.64
CA MET A 331 9.41 -17.38 -20.52
C MET A 331 9.28 -16.79 -21.92
N PHE A 332 8.04 -16.64 -22.42
CA PHE A 332 7.79 -15.99 -23.70
C PHE A 332 8.36 -14.57 -23.75
N SER A 333 8.22 -13.81 -22.66
CA SER A 333 8.74 -12.44 -22.58
C SER A 333 10.28 -12.38 -22.61
N LEU A 334 10.94 -13.29 -21.89
CA LEU A 334 12.42 -13.37 -21.88
C LEU A 334 12.98 -13.74 -23.26
N LEU A 335 12.26 -14.59 -24.02
CA LEU A 335 12.63 -14.93 -25.39
C LEU A 335 12.39 -13.79 -26.39
N ALA A 336 11.30 -13.02 -26.21
CA ALA A 336 10.92 -11.95 -27.13
C ALA A 336 11.69 -10.64 -26.90
N ALA A 337 12.04 -10.31 -25.64
CA ALA A 337 12.68 -9.05 -25.28
C ALA A 337 13.98 -8.72 -26.02
N PRO A 338 14.93 -9.66 -26.27
CA PRO A 338 16.16 -9.37 -26.98
C PRO A 338 15.94 -8.86 -28.41
N PHE A 339 14.81 -9.22 -29.05
CA PHE A 339 14.53 -8.77 -30.43
C PHE A 339 14.19 -7.27 -30.50
N ALA A 340 13.89 -6.62 -29.38
CA ALA A 340 13.76 -5.16 -29.33
C ALA A 340 15.03 -4.44 -29.81
N LEU A 341 16.21 -5.05 -29.71
CA LEU A 341 17.48 -4.51 -30.24
C LEU A 341 17.43 -4.20 -31.73
N PHE A 342 16.56 -4.86 -32.50
CA PHE A 342 16.34 -4.59 -33.91
C PHE A 342 15.27 -3.54 -34.19
N HIS A 343 14.63 -2.99 -33.14
CA HIS A 343 13.56 -1.98 -33.27
C HIS A 343 14.13 -0.63 -33.77
N ARG A 344 13.39 0.06 -34.64
CA ARG A 344 13.80 1.33 -35.25
C ARG A 344 14.08 2.47 -34.26
N HIS A 345 13.36 2.50 -33.13
CA HIS A 345 13.49 3.52 -32.09
C HIS A 345 14.48 3.08 -31.01
N ARG A 346 15.76 2.93 -31.37
CA ARG A 346 16.83 2.39 -30.53
C ARG A 346 16.99 3.10 -29.18
N ARG A 347 16.71 4.41 -29.10
CA ARG A 347 16.85 5.18 -27.85
C ARG A 347 15.96 4.65 -26.73
N TYR A 348 14.71 4.24 -27.05
CA TYR A 348 13.84 3.61 -26.06
C TYR A 348 14.37 2.25 -25.65
N VAL A 349 14.87 1.49 -26.60
CA VAL A 349 15.44 0.17 -26.30
C VAL A 349 16.63 0.29 -25.36
N PHE A 350 17.57 1.20 -25.65
CA PHE A 350 18.70 1.46 -24.74
C PHE A 350 18.25 1.97 -23.38
N PHE A 351 17.23 2.82 -23.32
CA PHE A 351 16.63 3.25 -22.05
C PHE A 351 16.11 2.05 -21.25
N PHE A 352 15.33 1.16 -21.88
CA PHE A 352 14.80 -0.02 -21.18
C PHE A 352 15.90 -0.98 -20.75
N VAL A 353 16.91 -1.20 -21.57
CA VAL A 353 18.08 -2.01 -21.18
C VAL A 353 18.78 -1.39 -19.97
N ALA A 354 19.08 -0.10 -20.02
CA ALA A 354 19.79 0.59 -18.95
C ALA A 354 18.98 0.58 -17.64
N VAL A 355 17.68 0.92 -17.71
CA VAL A 355 16.83 1.00 -16.52
C VAL A 355 16.55 -0.38 -15.93
N THR A 356 16.39 -1.42 -16.76
CA THR A 356 16.24 -2.82 -16.33
C THR A 356 17.49 -3.31 -15.61
N LEU A 357 18.67 -3.12 -16.22
CA LEU A 357 19.93 -3.56 -15.63
C LEU A 357 20.25 -2.80 -14.34
N ALA A 358 20.04 -1.48 -14.31
CA ALA A 358 20.26 -0.69 -13.11
C ALA A 358 19.30 -1.10 -11.98
N ALA A 359 18.01 -1.26 -12.27
CA ALA A 359 17.01 -1.70 -11.30
C ALA A 359 17.32 -3.10 -10.74
N ALA A 360 17.69 -4.04 -11.61
CA ALA A 360 18.09 -5.38 -11.20
C ALA A 360 19.40 -5.36 -10.39
N ALA A 361 20.40 -4.58 -10.80
CA ALA A 361 21.65 -4.47 -10.07
C ALA A 361 21.47 -3.92 -8.65
N ILE A 362 20.59 -2.92 -8.49
CA ILE A 362 20.27 -2.36 -7.17
C ILE A 362 19.45 -3.36 -6.35
N ALA A 363 18.41 -3.97 -6.93
CA ALA A 363 17.53 -4.90 -6.24
C ALA A 363 18.28 -6.13 -5.71
N TYR A 364 19.25 -6.66 -6.47
CA TYR A 364 20.00 -7.86 -6.14
C TYR A 364 21.44 -7.60 -5.64
N SER A 365 21.71 -6.39 -5.17
CA SER A 365 23.00 -6.01 -4.56
C SER A 365 24.23 -6.29 -5.45
N VAL A 366 24.14 -5.96 -6.74
CA VAL A 366 25.27 -6.12 -7.67
C VAL A 366 26.21 -4.92 -7.56
N GLU A 367 27.46 -5.19 -7.16
CA GLU A 367 28.50 -4.16 -7.03
C GLU A 367 29.06 -3.75 -8.43
N PRO A 368 29.48 -2.49 -8.62
CA PRO A 368 29.56 -1.39 -7.64
C PRO A 368 28.29 -0.54 -7.50
N ILE A 369 27.23 -0.83 -8.26
CA ILE A 369 26.01 -0.01 -8.34
C ILE A 369 25.31 0.00 -6.97
N HIS A 370 25.21 -1.15 -6.33
CA HIS A 370 24.60 -1.26 -5.00
C HIS A 370 25.36 -0.42 -3.96
N TRP A 371 26.70 -0.45 -3.97
CA TRP A 371 27.51 0.36 -3.06
C TRP A 371 27.18 1.87 -3.20
N ILE A 372 27.11 2.38 -4.43
CA ILE A 372 26.78 3.79 -4.69
C ILE A 372 25.40 4.14 -4.08
N VAL A 373 24.40 3.31 -4.34
CA VAL A 373 23.01 3.53 -3.90
C VAL A 373 22.88 3.43 -2.39
N ALA A 374 23.59 2.49 -1.74
CA ALA A 374 23.60 2.31 -0.29
C ALA A 374 24.20 3.50 0.48
N HIS A 375 24.99 4.35 -0.18
CA HIS A 375 25.57 5.56 0.40
C HIS A 375 24.78 6.84 0.10
N LEU A 376 23.74 6.75 -0.74
CA LEU A 376 22.90 7.91 -1.04
C LEU A 376 21.90 8.16 0.10
N PRO A 377 21.85 9.38 0.67
CA PRO A 377 20.86 9.74 1.70
C PRO A 377 19.44 9.42 1.21
N MET A 378 18.57 9.03 2.11
CA MET A 378 17.18 8.60 1.85
C MET A 378 17.05 7.29 1.05
N ILE A 379 17.89 7.02 0.05
CA ILE A 379 17.75 5.81 -0.80
C ILE A 379 18.19 4.56 -0.06
N LYS A 380 19.19 4.66 0.83
CA LYS A 380 19.63 3.56 1.70
C LYS A 380 18.51 2.97 2.57
N SER A 381 17.52 3.79 2.94
CA SER A 381 16.41 3.42 3.82
C SER A 381 15.19 2.85 3.07
N LEU A 382 15.24 2.76 1.73
CA LEU A 382 14.18 2.19 0.92
C LEU A 382 14.34 0.67 0.75
N LYS A 383 13.22 -0.05 0.63
CA LYS A 383 13.21 -1.47 0.24
C LYS A 383 13.55 -1.62 -1.25
N ASN A 384 14.81 -1.39 -1.60
CA ASN A 384 15.30 -1.36 -2.98
C ASN A 384 15.08 -2.68 -3.76
N GLY A 385 14.83 -3.81 -3.09
CA GLY A 385 14.38 -5.05 -3.71
C GLY A 385 13.13 -4.88 -4.58
N ARG A 386 12.25 -3.93 -4.24
CA ARG A 386 11.03 -3.59 -4.99
C ARG A 386 11.28 -2.94 -6.35
N LEU A 387 12.52 -2.58 -6.70
CA LEU A 387 12.92 -2.17 -8.05
C LEU A 387 12.74 -3.28 -9.10
N ILE A 388 12.42 -4.52 -8.68
CA ILE A 388 11.90 -5.57 -9.57
C ILE A 388 10.72 -5.06 -10.42
N LEU A 389 9.87 -4.15 -9.88
CA LEU A 389 8.83 -3.47 -10.67
C LEU A 389 9.39 -2.80 -11.92
N VAL A 390 10.46 -2.02 -11.75
CA VAL A 390 11.07 -1.24 -12.85
C VAL A 390 11.77 -2.16 -13.83
N ALA A 391 12.40 -3.24 -13.33
CA ALA A 391 13.00 -4.28 -14.18
C ALA A 391 11.91 -5.00 -15.00
N SER A 392 10.81 -5.41 -14.37
CA SER A 392 9.66 -6.05 -15.03
C SER A 392 9.02 -5.16 -16.08
N PHE A 393 8.86 -3.86 -15.78
CA PHE A 393 8.37 -2.86 -16.74
C PHE A 393 9.27 -2.78 -17.98
N GLY A 394 10.60 -2.71 -17.81
CA GLY A 394 11.54 -2.64 -18.91
C GLY A 394 11.53 -3.90 -19.78
N ILE A 395 11.50 -5.09 -19.16
CA ILE A 395 11.41 -6.37 -19.89
C ILE A 395 10.08 -6.46 -20.66
N ALA A 396 8.95 -6.08 -20.04
CA ALA A 396 7.64 -6.09 -20.69
C ALA A 396 7.58 -5.15 -21.90
N ALA A 397 8.19 -3.95 -21.79
CA ALA A 397 8.31 -3.01 -22.90
C ALA A 397 9.15 -3.60 -24.04
N MET A 398 10.31 -4.15 -23.71
CA MET A 398 11.21 -4.79 -24.69
C MET A 398 10.56 -6.00 -25.36
N ALA A 399 9.85 -6.84 -24.62
CA ALA A 399 9.12 -7.99 -25.18
C ALA A 399 8.08 -7.54 -26.20
N GLY A 400 7.28 -6.50 -25.88
CA GLY A 400 6.30 -5.93 -26.81
C GLY A 400 6.93 -5.35 -28.08
N LEU A 401 8.04 -4.63 -27.94
CA LEU A 401 8.81 -4.13 -29.09
C LEU A 401 9.43 -5.28 -29.88
N GLY A 402 9.92 -6.33 -29.21
CA GLY A 402 10.47 -7.53 -29.82
C GLY A 402 9.44 -8.29 -30.66
N VAL A 403 8.23 -8.50 -30.12
CA VAL A 403 7.09 -9.07 -30.88
C VAL A 403 6.78 -8.23 -32.11
N SER A 404 6.78 -6.89 -31.97
CA SER A 404 6.54 -5.97 -33.09
C SER A 404 7.59 -6.09 -34.20
N VAL A 405 8.85 -6.37 -33.84
CA VAL A 405 9.93 -6.62 -34.80
C VAL A 405 9.76 -7.96 -35.51
N ILE A 406 9.45 -9.02 -34.74
CA ILE A 406 9.33 -10.38 -35.30
C ILE A 406 8.10 -10.49 -36.19
N GLU A 407 7.00 -9.78 -35.88
CA GLU A 407 5.79 -9.71 -36.70
C GLU A 407 6.12 -9.26 -38.13
N ASN A 408 7.04 -8.32 -38.29
CA ASN A 408 7.46 -7.78 -39.61
C ASN A 408 8.59 -8.59 -40.27
N PHE A 409 9.17 -9.60 -39.61
CA PHE A 409 10.24 -10.40 -40.19
C PHE A 409 9.80 -11.27 -41.35
N ALA A 410 8.53 -11.68 -41.42
CA ALA A 410 8.06 -12.59 -42.48
C ALA A 410 8.16 -11.99 -43.89
N GLU A 411 8.11 -10.65 -44.03
CA GLU A 411 8.04 -9.99 -45.34
C GLU A 411 9.36 -9.47 -45.88
N ALA A 412 10.39 -9.27 -45.01
CA ALA A 412 11.61 -8.54 -45.43
C ALA A 412 12.93 -9.03 -44.80
N ILE A 413 12.99 -10.23 -44.25
CA ILE A 413 14.23 -10.68 -43.59
C ILE A 413 15.25 -11.31 -44.57
N THR A 414 16.49 -10.76 -44.59
CA THR A 414 17.58 -11.38 -45.36
C THR A 414 18.05 -12.68 -44.69
N PRO A 415 18.62 -13.64 -45.42
CA PRO A 415 19.14 -14.90 -44.86
C PRO A 415 20.16 -14.68 -43.72
N ARG A 416 20.97 -13.64 -43.80
CA ARG A 416 21.96 -13.29 -42.77
C ARG A 416 21.23 -12.82 -41.49
N ARG A 417 20.23 -11.93 -41.59
CA ARG A 417 19.45 -11.45 -40.46
C ARG A 417 18.64 -12.58 -39.83
N ARG A 418 18.12 -13.51 -40.65
CA ARG A 418 17.40 -14.70 -40.14
C ARG A 418 18.31 -15.58 -39.30
N ARG A 419 19.56 -15.83 -39.75
CA ARG A 419 20.57 -16.58 -38.96
C ARG A 419 20.88 -15.87 -37.63
N VAL A 420 21.09 -14.57 -37.64
CA VAL A 420 21.34 -13.79 -36.43
C VAL A 420 20.14 -13.85 -35.49
N ALA A 421 18.90 -13.70 -35.98
CA ALA A 421 17.69 -13.82 -35.21
C ALA A 421 17.54 -15.21 -34.57
N MET A 422 17.81 -16.29 -35.33
CA MET A 422 17.78 -17.66 -34.80
C MET A 422 18.86 -17.90 -33.73
N ALA A 423 20.08 -17.37 -33.94
CA ALA A 423 21.15 -17.44 -32.94
C ALA A 423 20.79 -16.67 -31.66
N LEU A 424 20.16 -15.49 -31.79
CA LEU A 424 19.68 -14.71 -30.63
C LEU A 424 18.60 -15.45 -29.89
N LEU A 425 17.62 -16.07 -30.58
CA LEU A 425 16.57 -16.90 -29.95
C LEU A 425 17.19 -18.10 -29.22
N GLY A 426 18.14 -18.77 -29.84
CA GLY A 426 18.87 -19.89 -29.22
C GLY A 426 19.63 -19.46 -27.97
N GLY A 427 20.38 -18.35 -28.06
CA GLY A 427 21.09 -17.79 -26.91
C GLY A 427 20.15 -17.41 -25.75
N ALA A 428 19.02 -16.72 -26.04
CA ALA A 428 18.00 -16.40 -25.03
C ALA A 428 17.38 -17.65 -24.40
N ALA A 429 17.12 -18.70 -25.23
CA ALA A 429 16.59 -19.96 -24.73
C ALA A 429 17.58 -20.69 -23.82
N VAL A 430 18.89 -20.67 -24.16
CA VAL A 430 19.97 -21.25 -23.32
C VAL A 430 20.06 -20.54 -21.98
N VAL A 431 20.02 -19.19 -21.96
CA VAL A 431 20.07 -18.41 -20.73
C VAL A 431 18.84 -18.70 -19.86
N ALA A 432 17.64 -18.73 -20.45
CA ALA A 432 16.41 -19.05 -19.70
C ALA A 432 16.41 -20.49 -19.19
N ALA A 433 16.86 -21.47 -20.00
CA ALA A 433 16.99 -22.87 -19.59
C ALA A 433 18.01 -23.05 -18.47
N PHE A 434 19.13 -22.32 -18.52
CA PHE A 434 20.11 -22.30 -17.43
C PHE A 434 19.51 -21.71 -16.14
N GLY A 435 18.75 -20.60 -16.24
CA GLY A 435 18.04 -20.04 -15.10
C GLY A 435 17.05 -21.03 -14.48
N ILE A 436 16.27 -21.75 -15.29
CA ILE A 436 15.35 -22.81 -14.82
C ILE A 436 16.14 -23.97 -14.15
N PHE A 437 17.29 -24.35 -14.74
CA PHE A 437 18.15 -25.39 -14.17
C PHE A 437 18.72 -25.00 -12.80
N GLU A 438 19.21 -23.77 -12.65
CA GLU A 438 19.69 -23.26 -11.35
C GLU A 438 18.59 -23.22 -10.29
N VAL A 439 17.35 -22.85 -10.67
CA VAL A 439 16.19 -22.97 -9.79
C VAL A 439 15.99 -24.40 -9.35
N HIS A 440 15.96 -25.35 -10.29
CA HIS A 440 15.75 -26.78 -9.99
C HIS A 440 16.86 -27.31 -9.09
N ARG A 441 18.12 -26.92 -9.31
CA ARG A 441 19.27 -27.33 -8.48
C ARG A 441 19.16 -26.79 -7.05
N ALA A 442 18.72 -25.53 -6.90
CA ALA A 442 18.58 -24.90 -5.59
C ALA A 442 17.42 -25.45 -4.74
N THR A 443 16.46 -26.11 -5.39
CA THR A 443 15.23 -26.59 -4.78
C THR A 443 15.21 -28.12 -4.51
N LEU A 444 16.35 -28.77 -4.42
CA LEU A 444 16.50 -30.21 -4.14
C LEU A 444 15.92 -30.69 -2.78
N SER A 445 15.00 -29.97 -2.18
CA SER A 445 14.14 -30.44 -1.09
C SER A 445 12.98 -31.28 -1.64
N PRO A 446 12.70 -32.50 -1.10
CA PRO A 446 11.97 -33.56 -1.81
C PRO A 446 10.47 -33.36 -2.04
N VAL A 447 9.81 -32.32 -1.52
CA VAL A 447 8.35 -32.36 -1.38
C VAL A 447 7.54 -31.35 -2.21
N ALA A 448 8.11 -30.21 -2.69
CA ALA A 448 7.25 -29.13 -3.20
C ALA A 448 7.58 -28.58 -4.59
N VAL A 449 8.64 -28.96 -5.29
CA VAL A 449 9.28 -28.04 -6.26
C VAL A 449 9.35 -28.51 -7.73
N THR A 450 8.77 -29.63 -8.08
CA THR A 450 8.90 -30.16 -9.47
C THR A 450 7.96 -29.52 -10.49
N ARG A 451 6.87 -28.86 -10.07
CA ARG A 451 5.85 -28.34 -11.01
C ARG A 451 6.23 -27.02 -11.67
N GLY A 452 6.81 -26.08 -10.93
CA GLY A 452 7.15 -24.74 -11.42
C GLY A 452 8.21 -24.72 -12.50
N PRO A 453 9.41 -25.32 -12.30
CA PRO A 453 10.47 -25.43 -13.32
C PRO A 453 10.00 -26.19 -14.55
N ALA A 454 9.24 -27.30 -14.40
CA ALA A 454 8.68 -28.06 -15.52
C ALA A 454 7.70 -27.23 -16.36
N ALA A 455 6.80 -26.48 -15.73
CA ALA A 455 5.89 -25.60 -16.43
C ALA A 455 6.64 -24.47 -17.16
N SER A 456 7.66 -23.85 -16.53
CA SER A 456 8.52 -22.84 -17.16
C SER A 456 9.23 -23.40 -18.40
N LEU A 457 9.71 -24.65 -18.35
CA LEU A 457 10.35 -25.32 -19.49
C LEU A 457 9.34 -25.53 -20.64
N VAL A 458 8.11 -25.94 -20.35
CA VAL A 458 7.06 -26.09 -21.36
C VAL A 458 6.80 -24.76 -22.07
N PHE A 459 6.66 -23.65 -21.32
CA PHE A 459 6.45 -22.33 -21.91
C PHE A 459 7.67 -21.81 -22.66
N LEU A 460 8.89 -22.14 -22.21
CA LEU A 460 10.13 -21.83 -22.91
C LEU A 460 10.14 -22.50 -24.29
N ILE A 461 9.83 -23.81 -24.35
CA ILE A 461 9.79 -24.57 -25.61
C ILE A 461 8.68 -24.04 -26.53
N ALA A 462 7.46 -23.82 -26.00
CA ALA A 462 6.36 -23.27 -26.77
C ALA A 462 6.67 -21.87 -27.33
N GLY A 463 7.25 -21.01 -26.50
CA GLY A 463 7.71 -19.68 -26.91
C GLY A 463 8.75 -19.72 -28.00
N ALA A 464 9.80 -20.57 -27.84
CA ALA A 464 10.83 -20.76 -28.85
C ALA A 464 10.25 -21.31 -30.16
N ALA A 465 9.30 -22.22 -30.12
CA ALA A 465 8.60 -22.75 -31.27
C ALA A 465 7.80 -21.69 -32.03
N VAL A 466 6.99 -20.88 -31.30
CA VAL A 466 6.17 -19.80 -31.90
C VAL A 466 7.06 -18.74 -32.54
N LEU A 467 8.07 -18.24 -31.80
CA LEU A 467 8.99 -17.21 -32.32
C LEU A 467 9.85 -17.75 -33.45
N GLY A 468 10.40 -18.96 -33.33
CA GLY A 468 11.23 -19.61 -34.35
C GLY A 468 10.46 -19.90 -35.62
N SER A 469 9.18 -20.31 -35.56
CA SER A 469 8.33 -20.52 -36.72
C SER A 469 8.03 -19.22 -37.44
N GLN A 470 7.77 -18.13 -36.72
CA GLN A 470 7.58 -16.82 -37.35
C GLN A 470 8.89 -16.30 -38.02
N ILE A 471 10.05 -16.45 -37.36
CA ILE A 471 11.35 -16.07 -37.93
C ILE A 471 11.66 -16.87 -39.22
N ARG A 472 11.23 -18.14 -39.31
CA ARG A 472 11.31 -18.96 -40.52
C ARG A 472 10.30 -18.59 -41.62
N GLY A 473 9.29 -17.77 -41.26
CA GLY A 473 8.23 -17.36 -42.19
C GLY A 473 7.11 -18.38 -42.37
N TRP A 474 6.93 -19.30 -41.39
CA TRP A 474 5.91 -20.36 -41.46
C TRP A 474 4.48 -19.82 -41.17
N PHE A 475 4.38 -18.76 -40.38
CA PHE A 475 3.08 -18.16 -40.07
C PHE A 475 2.74 -17.07 -41.08
N ARG A 476 1.47 -17.03 -41.52
CA ARG A 476 0.93 -16.03 -42.45
C ARG A 476 -0.17 -15.22 -41.80
N GLY A 477 -0.31 -13.98 -42.21
CA GLY A 477 -1.36 -13.07 -41.79
C GLY A 477 -1.41 -12.84 -40.27
N ARG A 478 -2.55 -13.10 -39.65
CA ARG A 478 -2.78 -12.81 -38.21
C ARG A 478 -2.42 -13.95 -37.25
N LEU A 479 -1.91 -15.09 -37.78
CA LEU A 479 -1.68 -16.28 -36.94
C LEU A 479 -0.63 -16.01 -35.84
N PHE A 480 0.52 -15.41 -36.21
CA PHE A 480 1.56 -15.07 -35.21
C PHE A 480 1.07 -14.12 -34.13
N PRO A 481 0.43 -12.95 -34.45
CA PRO A 481 -0.19 -12.09 -33.44
C PRO A 481 -1.11 -12.81 -32.47
N ILE A 482 -1.98 -13.68 -32.99
CA ILE A 482 -2.92 -14.44 -32.16
C ILE A 482 -2.18 -15.41 -31.23
N LEU A 483 -1.24 -16.19 -31.76
CA LEU A 483 -0.47 -17.17 -30.98
C LEU A 483 0.41 -16.48 -29.93
N ALA A 484 1.04 -15.36 -30.25
CA ALA A 484 1.84 -14.58 -29.31
C ALA A 484 1.00 -14.03 -28.13
N CYS A 485 -0.17 -13.45 -28.45
CA CYS A 485 -1.09 -12.99 -27.41
C CYS A 485 -1.67 -14.14 -26.57
N ALA A 486 -2.06 -15.25 -27.22
CA ALA A 486 -2.64 -16.41 -26.52
C ALA A 486 -1.63 -17.09 -25.61
N LEU A 487 -0.38 -17.26 -26.07
CA LEU A 487 0.67 -17.88 -25.27
C LEU A 487 1.05 -17.01 -24.08
N ALA A 488 1.27 -15.70 -24.28
CA ALA A 488 1.56 -14.78 -23.20
C ALA A 488 0.41 -14.71 -22.17
N ALA A 489 -0.84 -14.66 -22.64
CA ALA A 489 -2.02 -14.66 -21.77
C ALA A 489 -2.11 -15.97 -20.99
N PHE A 490 -2.00 -17.15 -21.66
CA PHE A 490 -2.13 -18.45 -21.00
C PHE A 490 -1.04 -18.67 -19.95
N GLU A 491 0.22 -18.34 -20.29
CA GLU A 491 1.34 -18.45 -19.38
C GLU A 491 1.14 -17.61 -18.12
N LEU A 492 0.85 -16.32 -18.28
CA LEU A 492 0.83 -15.38 -17.18
C LEU A 492 -0.50 -15.36 -16.40
N VAL A 493 -1.64 -15.54 -17.07
CA VAL A 493 -2.93 -15.68 -16.36
C VAL A 493 -2.96 -16.96 -15.54
N SER A 494 -2.45 -18.08 -16.08
CA SER A 494 -2.35 -19.32 -15.31
C SER A 494 -1.40 -19.20 -14.10
N PHE A 495 -0.38 -18.37 -14.19
CA PHE A 495 0.50 -18.02 -13.07
C PHE A 495 -0.24 -17.16 -12.05
N SER A 496 -0.86 -16.05 -12.46
CA SER A 496 -1.52 -15.10 -11.57
C SER A 496 -2.75 -15.69 -10.87
N TYR A 497 -3.48 -16.57 -11.55
CA TYR A 497 -4.64 -17.28 -10.99
C TYR A 497 -4.26 -18.08 -9.73
N GLY A 498 -3.06 -18.71 -9.70
CA GLY A 498 -2.55 -19.41 -8.53
C GLY A 498 -2.14 -18.52 -7.35
N TYR A 499 -2.06 -17.21 -7.55
CA TYR A 499 -1.78 -16.23 -6.48
C TYR A 499 -3.04 -15.63 -5.88
N THR A 500 -4.14 -15.55 -6.62
CA THR A 500 -5.39 -14.95 -6.13
C THR A 500 -6.16 -15.96 -5.31
N GLY A 501 -6.22 -15.74 -3.99
CA GLY A 501 -7.13 -16.51 -3.12
C GLY A 501 -8.57 -16.02 -3.31
N PHE A 502 -9.53 -16.95 -3.31
CA PHE A 502 -10.96 -16.62 -3.37
C PHE A 502 -11.69 -17.22 -2.17
N SER A 503 -12.52 -16.40 -1.52
CA SER A 503 -13.32 -16.77 -0.36
C SER A 503 -14.81 -16.64 -0.62
N ARG A 504 -15.67 -17.37 0.11
CA ARG A 504 -17.08 -17.03 0.21
C ARG A 504 -17.21 -15.68 0.93
N THR A 505 -18.25 -14.91 0.65
CA THR A 505 -18.50 -13.63 1.33
C THR A 505 -18.56 -13.79 2.86
N ALA A 506 -19.12 -14.91 3.35
CA ALA A 506 -19.21 -15.21 4.77
C ALA A 506 -17.85 -15.53 5.44
N ASP A 507 -16.83 -15.90 4.65
CA ASP A 507 -15.50 -16.20 5.16
C ASP A 507 -14.56 -14.96 5.17
N VAL A 508 -15.05 -13.83 4.69
CA VAL A 508 -14.33 -12.54 4.75
C VAL A 508 -14.63 -11.93 6.11
N PHE A 509 -13.72 -12.06 7.06
CA PHE A 509 -13.92 -11.71 8.47
C PHE A 509 -15.18 -12.39 9.06
N PRO A 510 -15.15 -13.71 9.25
CA PRO A 510 -16.31 -14.46 9.73
C PRO A 510 -16.66 -14.10 11.18
N ALA A 511 -17.93 -14.10 11.51
CA ALA A 511 -18.37 -13.99 12.90
C ALA A 511 -17.77 -15.15 13.72
N ALA A 512 -17.23 -14.83 14.89
CA ALA A 512 -16.75 -15.83 15.84
C ALA A 512 -17.33 -15.50 17.24
N PRO A 513 -17.60 -16.54 18.07
CA PRO A 513 -18.26 -16.37 19.36
C PRO A 513 -17.57 -15.37 20.29
N VAL A 514 -16.25 -15.30 20.28
CA VAL A 514 -15.49 -14.34 21.08
C VAL A 514 -15.83 -12.88 20.73
N PHE A 515 -16.04 -12.54 19.45
CA PHE A 515 -16.42 -11.19 19.06
C PHE A 515 -17.86 -10.86 19.46
N GLU A 516 -18.76 -11.85 19.40
CA GLU A 516 -20.14 -11.69 19.91
C GLU A 516 -20.15 -11.49 21.43
N PHE A 517 -19.34 -12.25 22.16
CA PHE A 517 -19.16 -12.05 23.60
C PHE A 517 -18.69 -10.62 23.91
N LEU A 518 -17.59 -10.18 23.27
CA LEU A 518 -17.01 -8.84 23.51
C LEU A 518 -17.96 -7.71 23.13
N SER A 519 -18.74 -7.84 22.06
CA SER A 519 -19.71 -6.83 21.63
C SER A 519 -20.89 -6.65 22.59
N ARG A 520 -21.18 -7.66 23.43
CA ARG A 520 -22.25 -7.62 24.45
C ARG A 520 -21.80 -7.01 25.79
N GLN A 521 -20.50 -6.67 25.94
CA GLN A 521 -19.95 -6.15 27.19
C GLN A 521 -20.20 -4.65 27.43
N GLY A 522 -20.99 -3.99 26.59
CA GLY A 522 -21.34 -2.58 26.68
C GLY A 522 -20.85 -1.77 25.49
N ASP A 523 -20.80 -0.44 25.62
CA ASP A 523 -20.32 0.44 24.55
C ASP A 523 -18.81 0.23 24.32
N PRO A 524 -18.39 -0.20 23.13
CA PRO A 524 -16.98 -0.43 22.79
C PRO A 524 -16.09 0.81 22.95
N ALA A 525 -16.67 2.02 22.93
CA ALA A 525 -15.93 3.25 23.15
C ALA A 525 -15.44 3.41 24.60
N THR A 526 -16.01 2.66 25.56
CA THR A 526 -15.70 2.78 26.99
C THR A 526 -14.55 1.88 27.46
N PHE A 527 -14.17 0.88 26.67
CA PHE A 527 -13.10 -0.06 27.03
C PHE A 527 -12.23 -0.40 25.81
N ARG A 528 -11.09 -1.00 26.06
CA ARG A 528 -10.24 -1.63 25.05
C ARG A 528 -10.03 -3.11 25.30
N VAL A 529 -9.80 -3.79 24.20
CA VAL A 529 -9.36 -5.19 24.16
C VAL A 529 -7.87 -5.22 23.84
N ALA A 530 -7.16 -6.16 24.41
CA ALA A 530 -5.81 -6.54 23.97
C ALA A 530 -5.75 -8.07 23.81
N LYS A 531 -4.74 -8.55 23.11
CA LYS A 531 -4.52 -10.00 22.96
C LYS A 531 -3.10 -10.37 23.33
N SER A 532 -2.90 -11.61 23.72
CA SER A 532 -1.60 -12.23 23.86
C SER A 532 -1.48 -13.41 22.89
N GLY A 533 -0.39 -13.46 22.14
CA GLY A 533 -0.23 -14.37 21.01
C GLY A 533 -1.08 -13.96 19.79
N PHE A 534 -1.54 -14.95 19.05
CA PHE A 534 -2.34 -14.75 17.83
C PHE A 534 -3.71 -15.43 17.87
N PRO A 535 -4.51 -15.29 18.95
CA PRO A 535 -5.86 -15.86 19.03
C PRO A 535 -6.79 -15.25 17.96
N ILE A 536 -6.63 -13.95 17.70
CA ILE A 536 -7.32 -13.16 16.67
C ILE A 536 -6.30 -12.33 15.88
N PRO A 537 -6.59 -11.94 14.62
CA PRO A 537 -5.68 -11.09 13.86
C PRO A 537 -5.49 -9.71 14.52
N VAL A 538 -4.33 -9.13 14.30
CA VAL A 538 -4.12 -7.71 14.60
C VAL A 538 -5.06 -6.85 13.75
N ASN A 539 -5.48 -5.72 14.28
CA ASN A 539 -6.43 -4.78 13.65
C ASN A 539 -7.85 -5.37 13.38
N ALA A 540 -8.15 -6.60 13.80
CA ALA A 540 -9.48 -7.17 13.67
C ALA A 540 -10.55 -6.31 14.37
N GLY A 541 -10.18 -5.58 15.43
CA GLY A 541 -11.06 -4.64 16.12
C GLY A 541 -11.76 -3.66 15.17
N ILE A 542 -11.11 -3.23 14.10
CA ILE A 542 -11.73 -2.36 13.08
C ILE A 542 -12.98 -3.00 12.46
N MET A 543 -12.93 -4.32 12.20
CA MET A 543 -14.02 -5.03 11.54
C MET A 543 -15.20 -5.31 12.48
N TYR A 544 -14.92 -5.49 13.76
CA TYR A 544 -15.92 -5.83 14.78
C TYR A 544 -16.29 -4.65 15.70
N ASN A 545 -15.88 -3.43 15.34
CA ASN A 545 -16.13 -2.21 16.09
C ASN A 545 -15.59 -2.27 17.53
N LEU A 546 -14.43 -2.89 17.75
CA LEU A 546 -13.77 -3.02 19.04
C LEU A 546 -12.52 -2.16 19.08
N HIS A 547 -12.37 -1.33 20.09
CA HIS A 547 -11.15 -0.56 20.31
C HIS A 547 -10.06 -1.48 20.88
N THR A 548 -8.84 -1.41 20.37
CA THR A 548 -7.72 -2.21 20.85
C THR A 548 -6.54 -1.37 21.31
N ALA A 549 -5.80 -1.87 22.29
CA ALA A 549 -4.55 -1.26 22.73
C ALA A 549 -3.37 -1.76 21.89
N ASP A 550 -3.50 -2.93 21.28
CA ASP A 550 -2.57 -3.49 20.31
C ASP A 550 -2.93 -3.09 18.88
N GLY A 551 -2.05 -3.41 17.93
CA GLY A 551 -2.28 -3.12 16.53
C GLY A 551 -1.08 -3.44 15.64
N TYR A 552 -1.27 -3.21 14.34
CA TYR A 552 -0.25 -3.35 13.32
C TYR A 552 -0.28 -2.11 12.44
N ASP A 553 0.67 -1.22 12.67
CA ASP A 553 0.91 -0.01 11.89
C ASP A 553 2.28 0.55 12.24
N ILE A 554 2.76 1.56 11.50
CA ILE A 554 3.99 2.29 11.83
C ILE A 554 3.72 3.16 13.05
N CYS A 555 4.50 2.91 14.12
CA CYS A 555 4.32 3.56 15.41
C CYS A 555 4.95 4.95 15.48
N THR A 556 4.29 5.89 16.13
CA THR A 556 4.94 7.13 16.59
C THR A 556 5.90 6.84 17.76
N THR A 557 6.79 7.79 18.07
CA THR A 557 7.71 7.68 19.21
C THR A 557 6.99 7.43 20.54
N TRP A 558 5.80 8.02 20.72
CA TRP A 558 4.98 7.81 21.92
C TRP A 558 4.50 6.36 22.05
N HIS A 559 4.09 5.71 20.96
CA HIS A 559 3.73 4.29 20.97
C HIS A 559 4.92 3.42 21.35
N ARG A 560 6.09 3.63 20.74
CA ARG A 560 7.28 2.79 20.93
C ARG A 560 7.75 2.78 22.36
N PHE A 561 7.92 3.96 22.94
CA PHE A 561 8.50 4.06 24.29
C PHE A 561 7.50 3.67 25.37
N PHE A 562 6.22 4.04 25.22
CA PHE A 562 5.21 3.67 26.21
C PHE A 562 5.03 2.15 26.32
N ASN A 563 5.12 1.44 25.20
CA ASN A 563 4.86 0.01 25.13
C ASN A 563 6.13 -0.86 25.03
N ASN A 564 7.34 -0.29 25.09
CA ASN A 564 8.58 -0.99 24.80
C ASN A 564 8.78 -2.30 25.57
N ASP A 565 8.27 -2.40 26.80
CA ASP A 565 8.38 -3.60 27.65
C ASP A 565 7.14 -4.51 27.57
N LEU A 566 6.04 -3.99 27.00
CA LEU A 566 4.77 -4.70 26.88
C LEU A 566 4.63 -5.40 25.53
N THR A 567 5.55 -5.14 24.61
CA THR A 567 5.53 -5.62 23.23
C THR A 567 6.73 -6.46 22.89
N LEU A 568 6.60 -7.36 21.91
CA LEU A 568 7.76 -7.86 21.18
C LEU A 568 8.33 -6.69 20.40
N ASP A 569 9.52 -6.24 20.79
CA ASP A 569 10.27 -5.26 20.02
C ASP A 569 10.71 -5.93 18.71
N ARG A 570 10.04 -5.53 17.62
CA ARG A 570 10.51 -5.83 16.28
C ARG A 570 11.21 -4.59 15.75
N ASP A 571 12.42 -4.76 15.29
CA ASP A 571 13.24 -3.69 14.68
C ASP A 571 12.57 -2.97 13.50
N ASP A 572 11.45 -3.50 13.02
CA ASP A 572 10.69 -2.95 11.88
C ASP A 572 9.68 -1.84 12.24
N GLY A 573 9.61 -1.44 13.51
CA GLY A 573 8.71 -0.37 13.97
C GLY A 573 7.22 -0.75 14.00
N ILE A 574 6.92 -2.05 13.88
CA ILE A 574 5.57 -2.61 13.89
C ILE A 574 5.20 -3.01 15.31
N PHE A 575 4.03 -2.60 15.75
CA PHE A 575 3.57 -2.76 17.11
C PHE A 575 2.70 -4.02 17.29
N PHE A 576 3.15 -4.92 18.16
CA PHE A 576 2.35 -6.04 18.64
C PHE A 576 2.37 -6.06 20.17
N LEU A 577 1.21 -5.98 20.82
CA LEU A 577 1.10 -6.43 22.20
C LEU A 577 1.05 -7.96 22.20
N ALA A 578 2.16 -8.59 22.50
CA ALA A 578 2.24 -10.04 22.59
C ALA A 578 3.12 -10.43 23.79
N ASP A 579 2.96 -11.62 24.28
CA ASP A 579 3.85 -12.42 25.12
C ASP A 579 4.33 -11.86 26.49
N LYS A 580 4.26 -10.55 26.75
CA LYS A 580 4.69 -9.96 28.03
C LYS A 580 3.58 -9.33 28.86
N LEU A 581 2.35 -9.28 28.38
CA LEU A 581 1.21 -8.70 29.12
C LEU A 581 0.95 -9.38 30.44
N SER A 582 1.08 -10.70 30.46
CA SER A 582 0.89 -11.51 31.64
C SER A 582 1.94 -11.23 32.73
N GLN A 583 3.13 -10.78 32.34
CA GLN A 583 4.25 -10.46 33.24
C GLN A 583 4.22 -9.01 33.73
N SER A 584 3.42 -8.14 33.12
CA SER A 584 3.33 -6.73 33.51
C SER A 584 2.75 -6.57 34.93
N THR A 585 3.49 -5.89 35.78
CA THR A 585 3.08 -5.53 37.14
C THR A 585 2.70 -4.06 37.29
N ASP A 586 3.06 -3.24 36.31
CA ASP A 586 2.80 -1.80 36.31
C ASP A 586 1.37 -1.44 35.86
N ARG A 587 1.03 -0.16 35.98
CA ARG A 587 -0.30 0.36 35.72
C ARG A 587 -0.55 0.78 34.25
N ARG A 588 0.42 0.67 33.35
CA ARG A 588 0.28 1.13 31.94
C ARG A 588 -0.84 0.41 31.21
N LEU A 589 -1.02 -0.90 31.46
CA LEU A 589 -2.13 -1.66 30.91
C LEU A 589 -3.49 -1.11 31.34
N ASP A 590 -3.60 -0.70 32.61
CA ASP A 590 -4.81 -0.09 33.19
C ASP A 590 -5.05 1.30 32.59
N MET A 591 -3.98 2.11 32.44
CA MET A 591 -4.01 3.45 31.85
C MET A 591 -4.39 3.42 30.37
N LEU A 592 -4.05 2.35 29.64
CA LEU A 592 -4.48 2.11 28.25
C LEU A 592 -5.94 1.68 28.18
N ASN A 593 -6.68 1.64 29.31
CA ASN A 593 -8.08 1.24 29.38
C ASN A 593 -8.33 -0.20 28.88
N VAL A 594 -7.34 -1.11 29.05
CA VAL A 594 -7.48 -2.51 28.65
C VAL A 594 -8.30 -3.25 29.67
N LYS A 595 -9.57 -3.51 29.34
CA LYS A 595 -10.51 -4.23 30.18
C LYS A 595 -10.50 -5.73 29.90
N TYR A 596 -10.39 -6.14 28.63
CA TYR A 596 -10.43 -7.54 28.24
C TYR A 596 -9.17 -7.98 27.51
N LEU A 597 -8.69 -9.17 27.90
CA LEU A 597 -7.50 -9.80 27.36
C LEU A 597 -7.88 -11.13 26.71
N VAL A 598 -7.67 -11.24 25.40
CA VAL A 598 -7.98 -12.45 24.62
C VAL A 598 -6.73 -13.29 24.51
N VAL A 599 -6.80 -14.56 24.88
CA VAL A 599 -5.69 -15.49 24.89
C VAL A 599 -6.09 -16.86 24.33
N ILE A 600 -5.09 -17.66 23.96
CA ILE A 600 -5.30 -19.07 23.61
C ILE A 600 -5.37 -19.89 24.90
N ALA A 601 -6.45 -20.62 25.11
CA ALA A 601 -6.64 -21.47 26.27
C ALA A 601 -5.54 -22.54 26.36
N GLY A 602 -4.98 -22.73 27.55
CA GLY A 602 -3.85 -23.65 27.79
C GLY A 602 -2.51 -23.17 27.28
N SER A 603 -2.40 -21.92 26.79
CA SER A 603 -1.10 -21.31 26.48
C SER A 603 -0.37 -20.88 27.77
N PRO A 604 0.96 -20.63 27.71
CA PRO A 604 1.69 -20.08 28.84
C PRO A 604 1.10 -18.80 29.42
N ASP A 605 0.56 -17.93 28.55
CA ASP A 605 -0.08 -16.68 28.97
C ASP A 605 -1.42 -16.94 29.70
N PHE A 606 -2.22 -17.89 29.21
CA PHE A 606 -3.43 -18.33 29.91
C PHE A 606 -3.13 -18.76 31.35
N GLU A 607 -2.08 -19.60 31.54
CA GLU A 607 -1.67 -20.06 32.87
C GLU A 607 -1.22 -18.89 33.77
N GLN A 608 -0.49 -17.92 33.22
CA GLN A 608 -0.01 -16.77 33.96
C GLN A 608 -1.15 -15.84 34.38
N PHE A 609 -2.16 -15.63 33.53
CA PHE A 609 -3.35 -14.85 33.90
C PHE A 609 -4.19 -15.58 34.93
N THR A 610 -4.33 -16.89 34.82
CA THR A 610 -5.04 -17.72 35.81
C THR A 610 -4.36 -17.72 37.16
N ALA A 611 -3.02 -17.64 37.19
CA ALA A 611 -2.23 -17.57 38.45
C ALA A 611 -2.39 -16.24 39.21
N ARG A 612 -3.05 -15.21 38.64
CA ARG A 612 -3.23 -13.89 39.23
C ARG A 612 -4.71 -13.51 39.35
N PRO A 613 -5.53 -14.26 40.11
CA PRO A 613 -6.97 -14.05 40.23
C PRO A 613 -7.33 -12.75 40.97
N ASP A 614 -6.38 -12.16 41.70
CA ASP A 614 -6.49 -10.83 42.32
C ASP A 614 -6.67 -9.72 41.29
N ARG A 615 -6.01 -9.85 40.14
CA ARG A 615 -6.02 -8.86 39.05
C ARG A 615 -6.88 -9.27 37.87
N PHE A 616 -6.87 -10.56 37.47
CA PHE A 616 -7.53 -11.05 36.28
C PHE A 616 -8.60 -12.08 36.60
N ALA A 617 -9.78 -11.94 36.00
CA ALA A 617 -10.88 -12.92 36.12
C ALA A 617 -11.17 -13.53 34.75
N GLU A 618 -11.20 -14.87 34.66
CA GLU A 618 -11.70 -15.54 33.47
C GLU A 618 -13.20 -15.27 33.35
N VAL A 619 -13.63 -14.60 32.27
CA VAL A 619 -15.02 -14.20 32.01
C VAL A 619 -15.65 -14.91 30.82
N TYR A 620 -14.81 -15.55 29.99
CA TYR A 620 -15.26 -16.31 28.84
C TYR A 620 -14.23 -17.39 28.49
N LYS A 621 -14.72 -18.57 28.12
CA LYS A 621 -13.92 -19.66 27.56
C LYS A 621 -14.79 -20.51 26.64
N GLU A 622 -14.42 -20.59 25.40
CA GLU A 622 -15.08 -21.44 24.40
C GLU A 622 -14.04 -21.91 23.36
N GLY A 623 -14.01 -23.22 23.09
CA GLY A 623 -12.99 -23.84 22.26
C GLY A 623 -11.58 -23.54 22.78
N SER A 624 -10.73 -23.06 21.91
CA SER A 624 -9.34 -22.71 22.24
C SER A 624 -9.14 -21.24 22.61
N ILE A 625 -10.23 -20.46 22.82
CA ILE A 625 -10.17 -19.04 23.17
C ILE A 625 -10.67 -18.83 24.59
N ALA A 626 -9.92 -18.02 25.35
CA ALA A 626 -10.35 -17.51 26.66
C ALA A 626 -10.22 -15.98 26.70
N VAL A 627 -11.04 -15.34 27.54
CA VAL A 627 -11.00 -13.91 27.81
C VAL A 627 -10.89 -13.67 29.30
N PHE A 628 -9.94 -12.87 29.70
CA PHE A 628 -9.77 -12.40 31.07
C PHE A 628 -10.19 -10.93 31.19
N GLU A 629 -10.89 -10.60 32.27
CA GLU A 629 -11.18 -9.22 32.64
C GLU A 629 -10.10 -8.66 33.57
N ASN A 630 -9.54 -7.50 33.25
CA ASN A 630 -8.63 -6.74 34.13
C ASN A 630 -9.44 -5.93 35.15
N LYS A 631 -9.35 -6.30 36.42
CA LYS A 631 -10.09 -5.67 37.52
C LYS A 631 -9.61 -4.26 37.88
N PHE A 632 -8.41 -3.88 37.44
CA PHE A 632 -7.78 -2.60 37.76
C PHE A 632 -7.84 -1.58 36.61
N VAL A 633 -8.62 -1.89 35.56
CA VAL A 633 -8.77 -1.03 34.41
C VAL A 633 -9.22 0.38 34.80
N LEU A 634 -8.55 1.42 34.27
CA LEU A 634 -9.00 2.80 34.37
C LEU A 634 -10.02 3.15 33.28
N PRO A 635 -10.95 4.08 33.55
CA PRO A 635 -11.88 4.58 32.54
C PRO A 635 -11.13 5.22 31.35
N ARG A 636 -11.84 5.39 30.23
CA ARG A 636 -11.30 6.05 29.03
C ARG A 636 -10.82 7.47 29.31
N LEU A 637 -11.51 8.21 30.16
CA LEU A 637 -11.09 9.49 30.70
C LEU A 637 -11.05 9.34 32.22
N PHE A 638 -9.89 9.62 32.82
CA PHE A 638 -9.70 9.62 34.28
C PHE A 638 -9.06 10.92 34.75
N ALA A 639 -9.04 11.16 36.03
CA ALA A 639 -8.54 12.40 36.61
C ALA A 639 -7.49 12.14 37.69
N ALA A 640 -6.49 12.99 37.74
CA ALA A 640 -5.56 13.14 38.86
C ALA A 640 -5.64 14.57 39.42
N PRO A 641 -5.46 14.80 40.74
CA PRO A 641 -5.46 16.14 41.29
C PRO A 641 -4.28 16.96 40.74
N GLN A 642 -4.46 18.26 40.49
CA GLN A 642 -3.38 19.15 40.04
C GLN A 642 -2.22 19.21 41.06
N SER A 643 -2.47 19.02 42.35
CA SER A 643 -1.44 18.92 43.40
C SER A 643 -0.52 17.69 43.20
N GLY A 644 -0.96 16.69 42.45
CA GLY A 644 -0.19 15.49 42.14
C GLY A 644 0.63 15.57 40.82
N ILE A 645 0.75 16.76 40.23
CA ILE A 645 1.57 16.92 39.00
C ILE A 645 3.06 16.78 39.36
N GLU A 646 3.73 15.85 38.70
CA GLU A 646 5.18 15.68 38.70
C GLU A 646 5.74 16.22 37.37
N ILE A 647 6.70 17.18 37.46
CA ILE A 647 7.38 17.70 36.27
C ILE A 647 8.69 16.93 36.09
N ILE A 648 8.76 16.14 35.01
CA ILE A 648 9.89 15.29 34.68
C ILE A 648 10.23 15.50 33.18
N GLY A 649 11.26 16.29 32.87
CA GLY A 649 11.62 16.62 31.48
C GLY A 649 12.30 15.47 30.73
N ASP A 650 12.98 14.57 31.45
CA ASP A 650 13.70 13.46 30.83
C ASP A 650 12.77 12.27 30.52
N THR A 651 12.75 11.83 29.27
CA THR A 651 11.93 10.72 28.77
C THR A 651 12.15 9.40 29.51
N ALA A 652 13.43 9.05 29.78
CA ALA A 652 13.76 7.79 30.44
C ALA A 652 13.31 7.82 31.91
N ALA A 653 13.43 8.98 32.57
CA ALA A 653 12.96 9.18 33.94
C ALA A 653 11.41 9.10 34.01
N GLN A 654 10.67 9.68 33.03
CA GLN A 654 9.21 9.51 32.97
C GLN A 654 8.83 8.03 32.87
N LEU A 655 9.45 7.28 31.97
CA LEU A 655 9.18 5.85 31.81
C LEU A 655 9.58 5.04 33.05
N GLY A 656 10.69 5.39 33.70
CA GLY A 656 11.10 4.80 34.98
C GLY A 656 10.05 5.02 36.07
N ARG A 657 9.49 6.24 36.14
CA ARG A 657 8.43 6.59 37.11
C ARG A 657 7.12 5.84 36.86
N LEU A 658 6.73 5.68 35.58
CA LEU A 658 5.54 4.91 35.18
C LEU A 658 5.63 3.41 35.54
N LYS A 659 6.82 2.85 35.56
CA LYS A 659 7.11 1.46 35.93
C LYS A 659 7.21 1.25 37.46
N ASP A 660 7.31 2.32 38.24
CA ASP A 660 7.35 2.24 39.68
C ASP A 660 6.04 1.62 40.23
N PRO A 661 6.08 0.52 40.97
CA PRO A 661 4.86 -0.07 41.57
C PRO A 661 4.12 0.88 42.51
N ALA A 662 4.76 1.95 43.01
CA ALA A 662 4.15 2.99 43.82
C ALA A 662 3.42 4.06 42.99
N PHE A 663 3.57 4.11 41.67
CA PHE A 663 2.88 5.05 40.81
C PHE A 663 1.36 4.81 40.81
N ARG A 664 0.60 5.88 41.03
CA ARG A 664 -0.86 5.85 41.09
C ARG A 664 -1.42 6.89 40.11
N PRO A 665 -1.85 6.50 38.92
CA PRO A 665 -2.34 7.44 37.90
C PRO A 665 -3.59 8.22 38.34
N GLU A 666 -4.33 7.74 39.34
CA GLU A 666 -5.45 8.44 39.92
C GLU A 666 -5.03 9.56 40.92
N ARG A 667 -3.74 9.64 41.24
CA ARG A 667 -3.17 10.61 42.17
C ARG A 667 -2.03 11.43 41.58
N THR A 668 -1.40 10.95 40.54
CA THR A 668 -0.17 11.53 39.96
C THR A 668 -0.32 11.63 38.44
N ALA A 669 0.00 12.79 37.88
CA ALA A 669 0.13 13.01 36.46
C ALA A 669 1.53 13.53 36.14
N ILE A 670 2.23 12.92 35.18
CA ILE A 670 3.59 13.31 34.79
C ILE A 670 3.51 14.22 33.57
N LEU A 671 4.13 15.39 33.63
CA LEU A 671 4.28 16.34 32.52
C LEU A 671 5.76 16.60 32.25
N ALA A 672 6.12 16.82 30.99
CA ALA A 672 7.51 17.16 30.61
C ALA A 672 7.89 18.58 31.04
N GLU A 673 6.95 19.51 30.98
CA GLU A 673 7.11 20.93 31.25
C GLU A 673 5.93 21.43 32.11
N GLU A 674 6.16 22.54 32.81
CA GLU A 674 5.11 23.19 33.59
C GLU A 674 4.10 23.87 32.65
N PRO A 675 2.79 23.49 32.70
CA PRO A 675 1.79 24.09 31.84
C PRO A 675 1.60 25.58 32.10
N ALA A 676 1.30 26.35 31.06
CA ALA A 676 0.98 27.78 31.20
C ALA A 676 -0.21 28.00 32.15
N GLY A 677 -0.04 28.89 33.13
CA GLY A 677 -1.07 29.19 34.13
C GLY A 677 -1.22 28.16 35.26
N PHE A 678 -0.33 27.18 35.30
CA PHE A 678 -0.23 26.27 36.45
C PHE A 678 0.41 26.99 37.65
N HIS A 679 -0.28 27.06 38.77
CA HIS A 679 0.25 27.59 40.03
C HIS A 679 0.27 26.46 41.04
N ARG A 680 1.43 26.16 41.57
CA ARG A 680 1.57 25.23 42.68
C ARG A 680 1.16 25.93 43.95
N ASP A 681 -0.13 25.82 44.33
CA ASP A 681 -0.56 26.29 45.63
C ASP A 681 0.14 25.49 46.73
N GLY A 682 1.07 26.13 47.42
CA GLY A 682 1.96 25.49 48.42
C GLY A 682 1.25 24.94 49.67
N ASN A 683 -0.09 24.95 49.72
CA ASN A 683 -0.87 24.56 50.90
C ASN A 683 -1.91 23.46 50.65
N SER A 684 -2.01 22.88 49.47
CA SER A 684 -2.87 21.73 49.28
C SER A 684 -2.18 20.49 49.81
N SER A 685 -2.56 20.04 50.99
CA SER A 685 -2.16 18.74 51.50
C SER A 685 -2.55 17.65 50.52
N ALA A 686 -1.60 16.84 50.09
CA ALA A 686 -1.73 15.71 49.16
C ALA A 686 -2.60 14.55 49.72
N GLY A 687 -3.58 14.84 50.51
CA GLY A 687 -4.32 13.91 51.36
C GLY A 687 -5.80 13.73 51.08
N ASP A 688 -6.46 14.70 50.49
CA ASP A 688 -7.91 14.56 50.27
C ASP A 688 -8.22 14.01 48.88
N GLY A 689 -8.83 12.82 48.85
CA GLY A 689 -9.15 12.08 47.60
C GLY A 689 -10.00 12.93 46.66
N LEU A 690 -9.54 13.18 45.46
CA LEU A 690 -10.32 13.82 44.40
C LEU A 690 -11.58 12.97 44.14
N THR A 691 -12.77 13.51 44.40
CA THR A 691 -14.01 12.86 43.99
C THR A 691 -14.30 13.23 42.57
N THR A 692 -14.49 12.22 41.74
CA THR A 692 -14.73 12.38 40.31
C THR A 692 -15.95 11.58 39.86
N ASN A 693 -16.76 12.19 38.99
CA ASN A 693 -17.81 11.50 38.24
C ASN A 693 -17.66 11.90 36.77
N ILE A 694 -17.27 10.93 35.92
CA ILE A 694 -16.98 11.15 34.51
C ILE A 694 -17.85 10.18 33.69
N THR A 695 -18.67 10.73 32.81
CA THR A 695 -19.54 9.95 31.91
C THR A 695 -19.28 10.32 30.46
N LEU A 696 -19.17 9.32 29.58
CA LEU A 696 -19.11 9.50 28.15
C LEU A 696 -20.48 9.94 27.64
N VAL A 697 -20.54 11.07 26.93
CA VAL A 697 -21.76 11.61 26.33
C VAL A 697 -21.88 11.22 24.87
N ASP A 698 -20.77 11.34 24.13
CA ASP A 698 -20.72 11.05 22.71
C ASP A 698 -19.31 10.62 22.30
N SER A 699 -19.21 9.69 21.35
CA SER A 699 -17.92 9.21 20.82
C SER A 699 -18.02 8.93 19.33
N GLY A 700 -17.17 9.60 18.57
CA GLY A 700 -17.00 9.41 17.14
C GLY A 700 -15.54 9.12 16.79
N ILE A 701 -15.27 8.95 15.49
CA ILE A 701 -13.94 8.58 15.01
C ILE A 701 -12.85 9.64 15.29
N ASN A 702 -13.22 10.93 15.28
CA ASN A 702 -12.30 12.05 15.47
C ASN A 702 -12.59 12.85 16.75
N ALA A 703 -13.58 12.49 17.58
CA ALA A 703 -13.95 13.28 18.73
C ALA A 703 -14.60 12.43 19.81
N SER A 704 -14.48 12.88 21.06
CA SER A 704 -15.24 12.34 22.19
C SER A 704 -15.65 13.47 23.13
N THR A 705 -16.84 13.37 23.70
CA THR A 705 -17.42 14.36 24.63
C THR A 705 -17.76 13.67 25.95
N TYR A 706 -17.37 14.30 27.02
CA TYR A 706 -17.59 13.80 28.38
C TYR A 706 -18.28 14.85 29.25
N HIS A 707 -19.12 14.39 30.15
CA HIS A 707 -19.58 15.15 31.26
C HIS A 707 -18.70 14.83 32.48
N VAL A 708 -18.07 15.83 33.04
CA VAL A 708 -17.05 15.70 34.09
C VAL A 708 -17.42 16.53 35.31
N ARG A 709 -17.49 15.88 36.46
CA ARG A 709 -17.65 16.57 37.75
C ARG A 709 -16.47 16.20 38.65
N THR A 710 -15.74 17.22 39.11
CA THR A 710 -14.58 17.05 40.02
C THR A 710 -14.71 17.95 41.24
N SER A 711 -14.30 17.43 42.41
CA SER A 711 -14.33 18.18 43.66
C SER A 711 -13.20 19.22 43.80
N GLY A 712 -12.17 19.14 42.98
CA GLY A 712 -11.02 20.04 42.97
C GLY A 712 -10.38 20.17 41.57
N PRO A 713 -9.45 21.14 41.40
CA PRO A 713 -8.70 21.28 40.17
C PRO A 713 -7.97 19.97 39.83
N SER A 714 -8.07 19.53 38.58
CA SER A 714 -7.58 18.21 38.14
C SER A 714 -6.88 18.26 36.81
N VAL A 715 -6.08 17.24 36.56
CA VAL A 715 -5.59 16.86 35.22
C VAL A 715 -6.52 15.77 34.71
N LEU A 716 -7.23 16.05 33.63
CA LEU A 716 -8.03 15.02 32.94
C LEU A 716 -7.17 14.33 31.92
N VAL A 717 -6.98 13.03 32.07
CA VAL A 717 -6.14 12.20 31.21
C VAL A 717 -7.01 11.32 30.33
N LEU A 718 -6.99 11.58 29.04
CA LEU A 718 -7.64 10.74 28.04
C LEU A 718 -6.72 9.57 27.70
N SER A 719 -7.18 8.35 27.95
CA SER A 719 -6.50 7.12 27.57
C SER A 719 -6.44 6.99 26.06
N GLN A 720 -5.64 7.84 25.44
CA GLN A 720 -5.41 7.90 24.00
C GLN A 720 -4.01 8.44 23.73
N ILE A 721 -3.29 7.82 22.81
CA ILE A 721 -1.94 8.26 22.45
C ILE A 721 -1.97 9.71 21.99
N TYR A 722 -1.08 10.51 22.55
CA TYR A 722 -0.88 11.90 22.17
C TYR A 722 -0.37 11.97 20.72
N TYR A 723 -0.90 12.97 19.99
CA TYR A 723 -0.42 13.33 18.66
C TYR A 723 -0.77 14.81 18.38
N PRO A 724 0.09 15.59 17.71
CA PRO A 724 -0.21 16.95 17.31
C PRO A 724 -1.48 17.05 16.48
N GLY A 725 -2.31 18.05 16.78
CA GLY A 725 -3.62 18.22 16.12
C GLY A 725 -4.81 17.81 16.99
N TRP A 726 -4.61 17.13 18.12
CA TRP A 726 -5.64 17.01 19.14
C TRP A 726 -5.88 18.35 19.81
N LYS A 727 -7.14 18.72 19.96
CA LYS A 727 -7.65 19.93 20.60
C LYS A 727 -8.70 19.54 21.63
N ALA A 728 -8.90 20.43 22.61
CA ALA A 728 -9.96 20.23 23.60
C ALA A 728 -10.70 21.55 23.91
N THR A 729 -11.91 21.41 24.40
CA THR A 729 -12.70 22.50 24.97
C THR A 729 -13.30 22.07 26.30
N ILE A 730 -13.38 23.02 27.24
CA ILE A 730 -14.17 22.91 28.47
C ILE A 730 -15.30 23.95 28.35
N ASP A 731 -16.55 23.51 28.41
CA ASP A 731 -17.77 24.33 28.25
C ASP A 731 -17.74 25.24 27.01
N GLY A 732 -17.14 24.67 25.90
CA GLY A 732 -16.95 25.37 24.62
C GLY A 732 -15.71 26.26 24.55
N SER A 733 -15.05 26.57 25.68
CA SER A 733 -13.81 27.35 25.70
C SER A 733 -12.60 26.48 25.37
N PRO A 734 -11.70 26.90 24.44
CA PRO A 734 -10.52 26.12 24.05
C PRO A 734 -9.52 26.01 25.20
N VAL A 735 -8.96 24.81 25.38
CA VAL A 735 -7.89 24.51 26.34
C VAL A 735 -6.77 23.73 25.64
N GLU A 736 -5.53 23.89 26.16
CA GLU A 736 -4.37 23.25 25.60
C GLU A 736 -4.35 21.74 25.96
N VAL A 737 -3.98 20.91 25.00
CA VAL A 737 -3.80 19.46 25.18
C VAL A 737 -2.31 19.19 25.33
N HIS A 738 -1.93 18.56 26.44
CA HIS A 738 -0.55 18.18 26.75
C HIS A 738 -0.34 16.68 26.59
N ALA A 739 0.91 16.28 26.34
CA ALA A 739 1.33 14.90 26.54
C ALA A 739 1.49 14.64 28.04
N VAL A 740 0.66 13.78 28.58
CA VAL A 740 0.64 13.41 30.01
C VAL A 740 1.09 11.96 30.14
N ASP A 741 1.77 11.63 31.23
CA ASP A 741 2.25 10.28 31.50
C ASP A 741 3.02 9.72 30.30
N TYR A 742 3.90 10.55 29.74
CA TYR A 742 4.73 10.32 28.58
C TYR A 742 3.96 10.31 27.24
N ALA A 743 2.83 9.59 27.14
CA ALA A 743 2.23 9.26 25.84
C ALA A 743 0.72 9.49 25.75
N LEU A 744 0.04 9.85 26.82
CA LEU A 744 -1.40 10.05 26.82
C LEU A 744 -1.76 11.52 26.61
N SER A 745 -2.98 11.78 26.12
CA SER A 745 -3.48 13.15 25.96
C SER A 745 -4.14 13.65 27.23
N GLY A 746 -3.84 14.86 27.69
CA GLY A 746 -4.50 15.41 28.87
C GLY A 746 -4.66 16.91 28.83
N ILE A 747 -5.54 17.40 29.71
CA ILE A 747 -5.84 18.83 29.89
C ILE A 747 -5.94 19.19 31.37
N LEU A 748 -5.67 20.46 31.70
CA LEU A 748 -5.99 21.02 33.01
C LEU A 748 -7.48 21.38 33.08
N SER A 749 -8.17 20.99 34.17
CA SER A 749 -9.59 21.29 34.39
C SER A 749 -9.76 21.97 35.75
N PRO A 750 -10.59 23.02 35.84
CA PRO A 750 -11.00 23.55 37.13
C PRO A 750 -11.91 22.56 37.88
N ALA A 751 -12.15 22.85 39.16
CA ALA A 751 -13.18 22.14 39.94
C ALA A 751 -14.56 22.51 39.44
N GLY A 752 -15.50 21.57 39.47
CA GLY A 752 -16.88 21.84 39.10
C GLY A 752 -17.52 20.77 38.23
N ASP A 753 -18.55 21.18 37.54
CA ASP A 753 -19.33 20.38 36.61
C ASP A 753 -19.17 20.95 35.21
N HIS A 754 -18.55 20.18 34.32
CA HIS A 754 -18.09 20.67 33.02
C HIS A 754 -18.42 19.70 31.91
N THR A 755 -18.64 20.24 30.69
CA THR A 755 -18.65 19.48 29.45
C THR A 755 -17.30 19.60 28.77
N VAL A 756 -16.57 18.46 28.66
CA VAL A 756 -15.25 18.37 28.08
C VAL A 756 -15.33 17.67 26.74
N ARG A 757 -14.80 18.29 25.69
CA ARG A 757 -14.75 17.72 24.35
C ARG A 757 -13.31 17.68 23.86
N PHE A 758 -12.84 16.49 23.47
CA PHE A 758 -11.61 16.29 22.70
C PHE A 758 -11.94 16.08 21.24
N PHE A 759 -11.16 16.65 20.31
CA PHE A 759 -11.36 16.46 18.87
C PHE A 759 -10.06 16.63 18.09
N PHE A 760 -9.93 15.83 17.03
CA PHE A 760 -8.75 15.82 16.17
C PHE A 760 -8.93 16.73 14.95
N ASP A 761 -8.11 17.77 14.83
CA ASP A 761 -8.23 18.84 13.83
C ASP A 761 -6.84 19.33 13.37
N PRO A 762 -6.06 18.46 12.67
CA PRO A 762 -4.67 18.76 12.30
C PRO A 762 -4.58 19.85 11.22
N GLN A 763 -3.65 20.80 11.40
CA GLN A 763 -3.41 21.89 10.44
C GLN A 763 -2.76 21.37 9.14
N SER A 764 -1.93 20.36 9.24
CA SER A 764 -1.29 19.70 8.08
C SER A 764 -2.32 19.22 7.05
N PHE A 765 -3.41 18.60 7.53
CA PHE A 765 -4.51 18.19 6.65
C PHE A 765 -5.19 19.40 5.97
N LYS A 766 -5.49 20.47 6.70
CA LYS A 766 -6.14 21.67 6.14
C LYS A 766 -5.29 22.32 5.05
N ILE A 767 -4.00 22.47 5.30
CA ILE A 767 -3.04 23.01 4.34
C ILE A 767 -2.96 22.12 3.11
N GLY A 768 -2.79 20.80 3.32
CA GLY A 768 -2.71 19.84 2.23
C GLY A 768 -3.97 19.81 1.37
N ALA A 769 -5.16 19.82 2.00
CA ALA A 769 -6.45 19.86 1.32
C ALA A 769 -6.66 21.14 0.50
N ALA A 770 -6.28 22.29 1.04
CA ALA A 770 -6.35 23.58 0.33
C ALA A 770 -5.45 23.59 -0.92
N LEU A 771 -4.19 23.13 -0.79
CA LEU A 771 -3.25 23.04 -1.91
C LEU A 771 -3.74 22.07 -2.99
N SER A 772 -4.28 20.91 -2.59
CA SER A 772 -4.86 19.95 -3.53
C SER A 772 -6.10 20.52 -4.21
N GLY A 773 -6.98 21.22 -3.49
CA GLY A 773 -8.16 21.88 -4.05
C GLY A 773 -7.80 22.91 -5.13
N ILE A 774 -6.83 23.78 -4.85
CA ILE A 774 -6.29 24.76 -5.83
C ILE A 774 -5.75 24.02 -7.05
N SER A 775 -4.98 22.95 -6.84
CA SER A 775 -4.36 22.18 -7.94
C SER A 775 -5.40 21.44 -8.79
N VAL A 776 -6.50 20.98 -8.22
CA VAL A 776 -7.64 20.42 -8.97
C VAL A 776 -8.29 21.49 -9.85
N VAL A 777 -8.49 22.71 -9.34
CA VAL A 777 -9.02 23.83 -10.14
C VAL A 777 -8.07 24.16 -11.30
N VAL A 778 -6.75 24.19 -11.05
CA VAL A 778 -5.73 24.39 -12.10
C VAL A 778 -5.79 23.25 -13.13
N LEU A 779 -5.88 22.00 -12.69
CA LEU A 779 -5.99 20.83 -13.58
C LEU A 779 -7.22 20.97 -14.51
N ILE A 780 -8.37 21.29 -13.95
CA ILE A 780 -9.62 21.50 -14.71
C ILE A 780 -9.46 22.67 -15.69
N GLY A 781 -8.87 23.79 -15.24
CA GLY A 781 -8.57 24.95 -16.08
C GLY A 781 -7.71 24.60 -17.30
N LEU A 782 -6.61 23.85 -17.10
CA LEU A 782 -5.72 23.41 -18.18
C LEU A 782 -6.44 22.51 -19.21
N LEU A 783 -7.38 21.69 -18.75
CA LEU A 783 -8.18 20.82 -19.62
C LEU A 783 -9.23 21.63 -20.41
N LEU A 784 -9.93 22.57 -19.77
CA LEU A 784 -10.96 23.42 -20.40
C LEU A 784 -10.40 24.42 -21.41
N PHE A 785 -9.22 24.99 -21.13
CA PHE A 785 -8.56 25.92 -22.04
C PHE A 785 -8.29 25.31 -23.41
N ARG A 786 -7.93 24.02 -23.44
CA ARG A 786 -7.77 23.28 -24.69
C ARG A 786 -9.10 23.12 -25.45
N TYR A 787 -10.20 22.86 -24.75
CA TYR A 787 -11.51 22.69 -25.39
C TYR A 787 -11.91 23.94 -26.16
N ARG A 788 -11.72 25.13 -25.57
CA ARG A 788 -12.00 26.42 -26.21
C ARG A 788 -11.08 26.70 -27.39
N ALA A 789 -9.76 26.45 -27.25
CA ALA A 789 -8.80 26.65 -28.32
C ALA A 789 -9.04 25.73 -29.55
N SER A 790 -9.59 24.54 -29.32
CA SER A 790 -9.97 23.62 -30.40
C SER A 790 -11.27 24.02 -31.09
N ALA A 791 -12.23 24.53 -30.33
CA ALA A 791 -13.54 24.99 -30.88
C ALA A 791 -13.33 26.23 -31.76
N THR A 792 -12.53 27.20 -31.33
CA THR A 792 -12.22 28.42 -32.15
C THR A 792 -11.40 28.12 -33.41
N ARG A 793 -10.58 27.05 -33.43
CA ARG A 793 -9.89 26.60 -34.65
C ARG A 793 -10.81 25.85 -35.62
N ALA A 794 -11.85 25.15 -35.13
CA ALA A 794 -12.84 24.48 -35.96
C ALA A 794 -13.75 25.50 -36.65
N ASP A 795 -14.18 26.56 -35.96
CA ASP A 795 -15.00 27.66 -36.54
C ASP A 795 -14.25 28.47 -37.60
N ARG A 796 -12.93 28.67 -37.45
CA ARG A 796 -12.12 29.37 -38.46
C ARG A 796 -11.78 28.54 -39.71
N ARG A 797 -12.15 27.27 -39.75
CA ARG A 797 -11.94 26.33 -40.89
C ARG A 797 -13.21 26.04 -41.69
N GLN A 798 -14.33 26.65 -41.37
CA GLN A 798 -15.46 26.67 -42.31
C GLN A 798 -15.14 27.70 -43.40
N PRO A 799 -14.99 27.29 -44.68
CA PRO A 799 -14.88 28.26 -45.75
C PRO A 799 -16.22 28.97 -45.82
N SER A 800 -16.18 30.29 -45.81
CA SER A 800 -17.29 31.12 -46.22
C SER A 800 -17.62 30.74 -47.69
N CYS A 801 -18.63 29.86 -47.88
CA CYS A 801 -19.31 29.76 -49.17
C CYS A 801 -20.12 31.04 -49.33
N VAL A 802 -19.62 31.97 -50.13
CA VAL A 802 -20.37 32.98 -50.85
C VAL A 802 -20.19 32.70 -52.34
#